data_03f9ff7b6500e016dab0fc954d2bbc40
#
_entry.id   03f9ff7b6500e016dab0fc954d2bbc40
#
_cell.length_a   1.000
_cell.length_b   1.000
_cell.length_c   1.000
_cell.angle_alpha   90.00
_cell.angle_beta   90.00
_cell.angle_gamma   90.00
#
_symmetry.space_group_name_H-M   'P 1'
#
loop_
_entity.id
_entity.type
_entity.pdbx_description
1 polymer ?
#
loop_
_entity_poly.entity_id
_entity_poly.type
_entity_poly.pdbx_seq_one_letter_code
_entity_poly.pdbx_strand_id
1 'polypeptide(L)'
;MFIAAKYIHQKIKSRNKNPNDDALKHATEKKPCPHSRPFQVELRARASVENARTSSQGSTIEEDRVLVPQGLPKSDEKCQVCKKQKHDARVYRWKLIAGLCLPFILATLDLTIVATALPSIASHFNEFDELNWIVTAFTLTSTTFIPMFGQFADVFGRGETLHLSLFLMIIGSVLCAAAQTWGMLLLGRALQGVSDAGLMNVVMIILSDKVSLKESAKTKSLFTLVGGIGYAVGPTVGGCKTSTNIAVIAHILVFILLRHELVEGTMFKKGSRLSGILPALATVDIIGSILFIFGVGLIILATAWGGATYSWSAAQVLAPLVVGSICFVLFFVYEYFLEPGRIFARIFPKQIAMLPYSMFARRDTIWLAIVQFSTGAAMYSIFYYIGIYFSLVEAYPASKAGVQLLYYIPGMGVGVYIAVFLCNVWPAQSFFPLNIGTIVSTVGLAMVVYAIHTQNTSLINGMMAITGAGTGLRFMPATLHMVGVWPEKIAPAQSLMRFAQPFGGTLSLTIMGSVFNNKFARASVVAGGGGLDVHDTNSLTFIADLPEEAQRSVRLAGRDAIMWAYIAVLPIMGLSLVTGLFIGNVWIRPKSKVDEEQRDGLEEEGSHSEVIYVPYLWALLKGNVDSYKKTNKIIPESTSKSAGFNNS
;
A
#
# COMPACT_ATOMS: atom_id res chain seq x y z
N MET A 1 6.59 -9.81 27.36
CA MET A 1 7.88 -10.40 26.95
C MET A 1 8.91 -9.35 26.50
N PHE A 2 8.55 -8.37 25.66
CA PHE A 2 9.46 -7.34 25.14
C PHE A 2 10.02 -6.37 26.19
N ILE A 3 9.20 -5.97 27.17
CA ILE A 3 9.62 -5.08 28.27
C ILE A 3 10.63 -5.81 29.16
N ALA A 4 10.42 -7.11 29.40
CA ALA A 4 11.35 -7.94 30.18
C ALA A 4 12.68 -8.15 29.47
N ALA A 5 12.68 -8.39 28.15
CA ALA A 5 13.92 -8.51 27.35
C ALA A 5 14.72 -7.21 27.32
N LYS A 6 14.06 -6.07 27.21
CA LYS A 6 14.70 -4.74 27.26
C LYS A 6 15.26 -4.43 28.66
N TYR A 7 14.56 -4.83 29.71
CA TYR A 7 15.00 -4.68 31.10
C TYR A 7 16.21 -5.58 31.40
N ILE A 8 16.19 -6.85 30.96
CA ILE A 8 17.30 -7.79 31.09
C ILE A 8 18.53 -7.30 30.32
N HIS A 9 18.34 -6.83 29.08
CA HIS A 9 19.45 -6.28 28.27
C HIS A 9 20.04 -5.01 28.90
N GLN A 10 19.21 -4.11 29.45
CA GLN A 10 19.70 -2.95 30.20
C GLN A 10 20.44 -3.34 31.46
N LYS A 11 19.96 -4.35 32.19
CA LYS A 11 20.55 -4.82 33.44
C LYS A 11 21.88 -5.56 33.22
N ILE A 12 22.02 -6.31 32.13
CA ILE A 12 23.30 -6.92 31.70
C ILE A 12 24.31 -5.86 31.28
N LYS A 13 23.85 -4.84 30.53
CA LYS A 13 24.69 -3.72 30.07
C LYS A 13 25.13 -2.79 31.20
N SER A 14 24.33 -2.67 32.27
CA SER A 14 24.71 -1.88 33.46
C SER A 14 25.68 -2.61 34.39
N ARG A 15 25.74 -3.96 34.36
CA ARG A 15 26.61 -4.78 35.22
C ARG A 15 28.07 -4.86 34.70
N ASN A 16 28.29 -4.56 33.40
CA ASN A 16 29.61 -4.60 32.75
C ASN A 16 30.23 -3.21 32.52
N LYS A 17 29.73 -2.15 33.15
CA LYS A 17 30.27 -0.79 33.01
C LYS A 17 31.25 -0.45 34.11
N ASN A 18 32.46 -0.13 33.72
CA ASN A 18 33.50 0.44 34.57
C ASN A 18 33.09 1.87 35.02
N PRO A 19 33.16 2.23 36.32
CA PRO A 19 32.70 3.55 36.80
C PRO A 19 33.39 4.75 36.17
N ASN A 20 34.62 4.58 35.66
CA ASN A 20 35.39 5.66 34.99
C ASN A 20 34.94 5.95 33.56
N ASP A 21 34.27 5.05 32.89
CA ASP A 21 33.74 5.27 31.52
C ASP A 21 32.46 6.14 31.51
N ASP A 22 31.74 6.19 32.62
CA ASP A 22 30.50 6.99 32.71
C ASP A 22 30.77 8.48 32.97
N ALA A 23 31.89 8.81 33.65
CA ALA A 23 32.33 10.20 33.84
C ALA A 23 32.78 10.86 32.52
N LEU A 24 33.43 10.11 31.62
CA LEU A 24 33.85 10.60 30.30
C LEU A 24 32.73 10.69 29.28
N LYS A 25 31.69 9.85 29.40
CA LYS A 25 30.51 9.85 28.50
C LYS A 25 29.43 10.86 28.88
N HIS A 26 29.38 11.31 30.13
CA HIS A 26 28.48 12.39 30.54
C HIS A 26 29.01 13.80 30.18
N ALA A 27 30.27 13.92 29.78
CA ALA A 27 30.87 15.13 29.24
C ALA A 27 30.68 15.33 27.73
N THR A 28 29.94 14.42 27.04
CA THR A 28 29.44 14.73 25.69
C THR A 28 28.37 15.80 25.78
N GLU A 29 28.81 17.04 25.60
CA GLU A 29 27.99 18.24 25.53
C GLU A 29 26.72 17.99 24.73
N LYS A 30 25.56 18.14 25.41
CA LYS A 30 24.27 18.28 24.71
C LYS A 30 24.39 19.54 23.86
N LYS A 31 24.53 19.41 22.55
CA LYS A 31 24.58 20.55 21.63
C LYS A 31 23.43 21.53 21.95
N PRO A 32 23.71 22.82 22.02
CA PRO A 32 22.70 23.82 22.28
C PRO A 32 21.62 23.79 21.20
N CYS A 33 20.38 24.06 21.57
CA CYS A 33 19.26 24.09 20.63
C CYS A 33 19.50 25.17 19.56
N PRO A 34 19.18 24.94 18.27
CA PRO A 34 19.32 25.93 17.20
C PRO A 34 18.64 27.27 17.47
N HIS A 35 17.63 27.27 18.35
CA HIS A 35 16.87 28.46 18.75
C HIS A 35 17.41 29.11 20.05
N SER A 36 18.51 28.60 20.63
CA SER A 36 19.09 29.19 21.82
C SER A 36 19.88 30.46 21.47
N ARG A 37 19.79 31.51 22.29
CA ARG A 37 20.54 32.75 22.09
C ARG A 37 22.04 32.54 21.87
N PRO A 38 22.74 31.66 22.62
CA PRO A 38 24.14 31.39 22.39
C PRO A 38 24.44 30.84 21.00
N PHE A 39 23.63 29.96 20.47
CA PHE A 39 23.77 29.37 19.14
C PHE A 39 23.60 30.41 18.02
N GLN A 40 22.61 31.30 18.15
CA GLN A 40 22.37 32.36 17.18
C GLN A 40 23.48 33.44 17.20
N VAL A 41 24.08 33.71 18.35
CA VAL A 41 25.24 34.63 18.47
C VAL A 41 26.43 34.01 17.79
N GLU A 42 26.68 32.72 17.99
CA GLU A 42 27.79 32.00 17.34
C GLU A 42 27.62 31.93 15.82
N LEU A 43 26.42 31.69 15.32
CA LEU A 43 26.09 31.74 13.88
C LEU A 43 26.32 33.12 13.27
N ARG A 44 25.90 34.19 13.96
CA ARG A 44 26.14 35.58 13.52
C ARG A 44 27.64 35.94 13.52
N ALA A 45 28.39 35.46 14.52
CA ALA A 45 29.82 35.65 14.59
C ALA A 45 30.55 34.92 13.45
N ARG A 46 30.16 33.67 13.13
CA ARG A 46 30.69 32.91 11.99
C ARG A 46 30.35 33.56 10.65
N ALA A 47 29.13 34.03 10.45
CA ALA A 47 28.71 34.74 9.23
C ALA A 47 29.46 36.07 9.04
N SER A 48 29.73 36.80 10.12
CA SER A 48 30.53 38.03 10.05
C SER A 48 32.00 37.77 9.72
N VAL A 49 32.60 36.67 10.20
CA VAL A 49 33.96 36.24 9.85
C VAL A 49 34.02 35.75 8.40
N GLU A 50 33.01 35.04 7.91
CA GLU A 50 32.97 34.57 6.53
C GLU A 50 32.77 35.71 5.52
N ASN A 51 31.91 36.69 5.85
CA ASN A 51 31.77 37.92 5.06
C ASN A 51 33.05 38.79 5.09
N ALA A 52 33.82 38.79 6.18
CA ALA A 52 35.11 39.48 6.26
C ALA A 52 36.18 38.76 5.43
N ARG A 53 36.17 37.45 5.35
CA ARG A 53 37.07 36.65 4.48
C ARG A 53 36.79 36.81 2.99
N THR A 54 35.55 37.03 2.60
CA THR A 54 35.18 37.29 1.19
C THR A 54 35.46 38.70 0.73
N SER A 55 35.63 39.66 1.65
CA SER A 55 35.92 41.06 1.33
C SER A 55 37.40 41.44 1.42
N SER A 56 38.30 40.59 1.91
CA SER A 56 39.74 40.85 2.01
C SER A 56 40.59 39.88 1.20
N GLN A 57 40.69 40.12 -0.11
CA GLN A 57 41.86 39.70 -0.86
C GLN A 57 42.99 40.66 -0.52
N GLY A 58 43.90 40.23 0.35
CA GLY A 58 45.19 40.84 0.55
C GLY A 58 45.38 41.66 1.82
N SER A 59 45.56 41.02 2.95
CA SER A 59 46.47 41.42 4.05
C SER A 59 46.51 40.31 5.10
N THR A 60 47.70 39.94 5.50
CA THR A 60 48.01 39.06 6.63
C THR A 60 47.47 39.68 7.91
N ILE A 61 46.51 38.99 8.54
CA ILE A 61 45.95 39.37 9.84
C ILE A 61 46.49 38.38 10.88
N GLU A 62 47.16 38.92 11.88
CA GLU A 62 47.55 38.25 13.11
C GLU A 62 46.35 37.57 13.77
N GLU A 63 46.59 36.37 14.30
CA GLU A 63 45.65 35.57 15.07
C GLU A 63 45.28 36.26 16.40
N ASP A 64 44.34 37.18 16.37
CA ASP A 64 43.77 37.72 17.59
C ASP A 64 42.82 36.66 18.18
N ARG A 65 43.19 36.09 19.33
CA ARG A 65 42.40 35.16 20.12
C ARG A 65 41.08 35.80 20.48
N VAL A 66 40.02 35.39 19.80
CA VAL A 66 38.65 35.72 20.21
C VAL A 66 38.40 35.07 21.58
N LEU A 67 38.35 35.90 22.61
CA LEU A 67 38.01 35.51 23.98
C LEU A 67 36.56 34.99 23.99
N VAL A 68 36.40 33.67 24.02
CA VAL A 68 35.12 33.03 24.28
C VAL A 68 34.74 33.30 25.74
N PRO A 69 33.61 33.91 26.06
CA PRO A 69 33.18 34.14 27.44
C PRO A 69 33.06 32.80 28.18
N GLN A 70 33.96 32.58 29.14
CA GLN A 70 33.83 31.47 30.10
C GLN A 70 32.67 31.80 31.03
N GLY A 71 31.57 31.12 30.85
CA GLY A 71 30.39 31.27 31.72
C GLY A 71 29.07 30.98 31.01
N LEU A 72 29.00 29.83 30.31
CA LEU A 72 27.72 29.34 29.82
C LEU A 72 26.92 28.75 30.98
N PRO A 73 25.70 29.25 31.28
CA PRO A 73 24.85 28.63 32.27
C PRO A 73 24.46 27.22 31.80
N LYS A 74 24.66 26.23 32.67
CA LYS A 74 24.10 24.88 32.52
C LYS A 74 22.59 24.99 32.49
N SER A 75 21.98 25.27 31.32
CA SER A 75 20.54 25.32 31.22
C SER A 75 20.01 23.98 30.76
N ASP A 76 19.48 23.21 31.69
CA ASP A 76 18.54 22.10 31.45
C ASP A 76 17.16 22.61 30.96
N GLU A 77 17.03 23.87 30.61
CA GLU A 77 15.79 24.42 30.08
C GLU A 77 15.59 23.94 28.64
N LYS A 78 14.71 22.96 28.52
CA LYS A 78 14.23 22.47 27.21
C LYS A 78 13.60 23.67 26.47
N CYS A 79 14.24 24.08 25.37
CA CYS A 79 13.79 25.20 24.52
C CYS A 79 12.27 25.14 24.27
N GLN A 80 11.55 26.23 24.60
CA GLN A 80 10.10 26.29 24.46
C GLN A 80 9.67 26.16 22.99
N VAL A 81 10.44 26.68 22.03
CA VAL A 81 10.16 26.57 20.59
C VAL A 81 10.25 25.12 20.14
N CYS A 82 11.30 24.39 20.53
CA CYS A 82 11.41 22.96 20.21
C CYS A 82 10.33 22.11 20.90
N LYS A 83 9.90 22.48 22.11
CA LYS A 83 8.76 21.82 22.78
C LYS A 83 7.46 22.06 22.01
N LYS A 84 7.21 23.31 21.58
CA LYS A 84 6.05 23.67 20.79
C LYS A 84 6.04 22.95 19.45
N GLN A 85 7.13 22.95 18.69
CA GLN A 85 7.24 22.22 17.43
C GLN A 85 6.98 20.72 17.59
N LYS A 86 7.54 20.10 18.64
CA LYS A 86 7.26 18.67 18.94
C LYS A 86 5.82 18.41 19.36
N HIS A 87 5.22 19.34 20.06
CA HIS A 87 3.80 19.28 20.43
C HIS A 87 2.92 19.40 19.18
N ASP A 88 3.17 20.42 18.35
CA ASP A 88 2.39 20.68 17.14
C ASP A 88 2.50 19.51 16.13
N ALA A 89 3.71 18.95 15.93
CA ALA A 89 3.89 17.74 15.13
C ALA A 89 3.14 16.52 15.69
N ARG A 90 3.04 16.41 17.03
CA ARG A 90 2.26 15.32 17.66
C ARG A 90 0.75 15.54 17.47
N VAL A 91 0.28 16.77 17.66
CA VAL A 91 -1.14 17.14 17.46
C VAL A 91 -1.54 16.92 16.00
N TYR A 92 -0.71 17.37 15.06
CA TYR A 92 -0.91 17.13 13.63
C TYR A 92 -1.08 15.63 13.32
N ARG A 93 -0.19 14.80 13.85
CA ARG A 93 -0.26 13.33 13.65
C ARG A 93 -1.54 12.72 14.21
N TRP A 94 -1.96 13.13 15.41
CA TRP A 94 -3.21 12.63 16.00
C TRP A 94 -4.43 13.07 15.22
N LYS A 95 -4.45 14.30 14.69
CA LYS A 95 -5.50 14.78 13.80
C LYS A 95 -5.56 13.95 12.51
N LEU A 96 -4.40 13.66 11.89
CA LEU A 96 -4.34 12.78 10.72
C LEU A 96 -4.90 11.38 11.02
N ILE A 97 -4.45 10.76 12.11
CA ILE A 97 -4.91 9.41 12.49
C ILE A 97 -6.42 9.43 12.72
N ALA A 98 -6.92 10.35 13.51
CA ALA A 98 -8.36 10.44 13.84
C ALA A 98 -9.21 10.72 12.58
N GLY A 99 -8.77 11.65 11.71
CA GLY A 99 -9.51 12.03 10.52
C GLY A 99 -9.50 10.95 9.43
N LEU A 100 -8.40 10.20 9.28
CA LEU A 100 -8.26 9.21 8.22
C LEU A 100 -8.67 7.80 8.64
N CYS A 101 -8.77 7.51 9.94
CA CYS A 101 -9.11 6.17 10.44
C CYS A 101 -10.48 5.72 9.93
N LEU A 102 -11.49 6.56 10.01
CA LEU A 102 -12.87 6.23 9.65
C LEU A 102 -13.04 6.03 8.12
N PRO A 103 -12.52 6.92 7.24
CA PRO A 103 -12.48 6.65 5.79
C PRO A 103 -11.79 5.33 5.42
N PHE A 104 -10.70 5.00 6.11
CA PHE A 104 -9.94 3.78 5.86
C PHE A 104 -10.69 2.52 6.31
N ILE A 105 -11.35 2.56 7.49
CA ILE A 105 -12.23 1.49 7.95
C ILE A 105 -13.37 1.29 6.97
N LEU A 106 -14.00 2.37 6.51
CA LEU A 106 -15.11 2.32 5.55
C LEU A 106 -14.71 1.56 4.27
N ALA A 107 -13.56 1.91 3.69
CA ALA A 107 -13.05 1.28 2.49
C ALA A 107 -12.75 -0.23 2.69
N THR A 108 -12.11 -0.59 3.82
CA THR A 108 -11.83 -2.02 4.12
C THR A 108 -13.09 -2.82 4.44
N LEU A 109 -14.07 -2.20 5.08
CA LEU A 109 -15.32 -2.82 5.45
C LEU A 109 -16.21 -3.07 4.24
N ASP A 110 -16.28 -2.11 3.29
CA ASP A 110 -17.14 -2.19 2.11
C ASP A 110 -16.74 -3.35 1.16
N LEU A 111 -15.47 -3.72 1.13
CA LEU A 111 -14.97 -4.87 0.40
C LEU A 111 -15.54 -6.20 0.92
N THR A 112 -15.75 -6.32 2.24
CA THR A 112 -16.11 -7.59 2.88
C THR A 112 -17.57 -7.67 3.35
N ILE A 113 -18.23 -6.52 3.50
CA ILE A 113 -19.61 -6.42 4.01
C ILE A 113 -20.61 -7.15 3.10
N VAL A 114 -20.35 -7.15 1.80
CA VAL A 114 -21.22 -7.75 0.79
C VAL A 114 -21.06 -9.27 0.73
N ALA A 115 -19.90 -9.81 1.11
CA ALA A 115 -19.58 -11.22 0.95
C ALA A 115 -20.59 -12.16 1.61
N THR A 116 -21.13 -11.80 2.78
CA THR A 116 -22.15 -12.58 3.49
C THR A 116 -23.57 -12.34 2.99
N ALA A 117 -23.83 -11.20 2.36
CA ALA A 117 -25.13 -10.81 1.85
C ALA A 117 -25.35 -11.24 0.38
N LEU A 118 -24.29 -11.66 -0.32
CA LEU A 118 -24.32 -12.01 -1.75
C LEU A 118 -25.47 -12.95 -2.12
N PRO A 119 -25.67 -14.12 -1.47
CA PRO A 119 -26.73 -15.05 -1.87
C PRO A 119 -28.13 -14.45 -1.67
N SER A 120 -28.32 -13.72 -0.58
CA SER A 120 -29.59 -13.07 -0.26
C SER A 120 -29.94 -11.95 -1.25
N ILE A 121 -28.93 -11.16 -1.66
CA ILE A 121 -29.10 -10.08 -2.64
C ILE A 121 -29.43 -10.68 -4.01
N ALA A 122 -28.68 -11.66 -4.48
CA ALA A 122 -28.91 -12.30 -5.78
C ALA A 122 -30.28 -13.00 -5.85
N SER A 123 -30.71 -13.64 -4.76
CA SER A 123 -32.06 -14.22 -4.65
C SER A 123 -33.16 -13.16 -4.76
N HIS A 124 -32.97 -11.98 -4.16
CA HIS A 124 -33.95 -10.90 -4.21
C HIS A 124 -34.16 -10.37 -5.64
N PHE A 125 -33.13 -10.35 -6.46
CA PHE A 125 -33.21 -9.90 -7.85
C PHE A 125 -33.42 -11.02 -8.86
N ASN A 126 -33.47 -12.29 -8.44
CA ASN A 126 -33.54 -13.50 -9.30
C ASN A 126 -32.38 -13.60 -10.32
N GLU A 127 -31.18 -13.14 -9.91
CA GLU A 127 -29.97 -13.09 -10.75
C GLU A 127 -28.82 -13.89 -10.10
N PHE A 128 -29.11 -15.13 -9.72
CA PHE A 128 -28.11 -16.01 -9.08
C PHE A 128 -26.93 -16.31 -9.99
N ASP A 129 -27.16 -16.48 -11.28
CA ASP A 129 -26.14 -16.77 -12.28
C ASP A 129 -25.11 -15.63 -12.41
N GLU A 130 -25.53 -14.42 -12.08
CA GLU A 130 -24.72 -13.21 -12.16
C GLU A 130 -24.16 -12.72 -10.81
N LEU A 131 -24.30 -13.53 -9.75
CA LEU A 131 -23.89 -13.19 -8.37
C LEU A 131 -22.46 -12.62 -8.29
N ASN A 132 -21.53 -13.15 -9.06
CA ASN A 132 -20.14 -12.70 -9.10
C ASN A 132 -19.98 -11.25 -9.57
N TRP A 133 -20.94 -10.72 -10.33
CA TRP A 133 -20.88 -9.34 -10.82
C TRP A 133 -20.92 -8.28 -9.73
N ILE A 134 -21.56 -8.56 -8.60
CA ILE A 134 -21.59 -7.64 -7.45
C ILE A 134 -20.16 -7.37 -6.94
N VAL A 135 -19.33 -8.40 -6.89
CA VAL A 135 -17.93 -8.29 -6.47
C VAL A 135 -17.05 -7.79 -7.61
N THR A 136 -17.27 -8.30 -8.83
CA THR A 136 -16.48 -7.94 -10.00
C THR A 136 -16.63 -6.46 -10.35
N ALA A 137 -17.84 -5.90 -10.34
CA ALA A 137 -18.08 -4.48 -10.63
C ALA A 137 -17.30 -3.56 -9.66
N PHE A 138 -17.28 -3.92 -8.38
CA PHE A 138 -16.52 -3.20 -7.36
C PHE A 138 -15.01 -3.36 -7.55
N THR A 139 -14.50 -4.60 -7.65
CA THR A 139 -13.04 -4.86 -7.71
C THR A 139 -12.42 -4.34 -9.02
N LEU A 140 -13.15 -4.44 -10.12
CA LEU A 140 -12.73 -3.89 -11.42
C LEU A 140 -12.51 -2.38 -11.33
N THR A 141 -13.51 -1.65 -10.83
CA THR A 141 -13.42 -0.18 -10.74
C THR A 141 -12.45 0.25 -9.64
N SER A 142 -12.42 -0.42 -8.49
CA SER A 142 -11.47 -0.09 -7.42
C SER A 142 -10.01 -0.28 -7.84
N THR A 143 -9.74 -1.22 -8.74
CA THR A 143 -8.37 -1.45 -9.25
C THR A 143 -7.98 -0.46 -10.34
N THR A 144 -8.87 -0.22 -11.31
CA THR A 144 -8.56 0.55 -12.51
C THR A 144 -8.41 2.06 -12.24
N PHE A 145 -9.12 2.60 -11.25
CA PHE A 145 -9.11 4.03 -10.94
C PHE A 145 -8.01 4.46 -9.95
N ILE A 146 -7.24 3.53 -9.36
CA ILE A 146 -6.20 3.87 -8.37
C ILE A 146 -5.18 4.90 -8.87
N PRO A 147 -4.53 4.75 -10.05
CA PRO A 147 -3.53 5.72 -10.49
C PRO A 147 -4.12 7.08 -10.81
N MET A 148 -5.34 7.13 -11.36
CA MET A 148 -6.06 8.38 -11.64
C MET A 148 -6.30 9.19 -10.35
N PHE A 149 -6.72 8.56 -9.26
CA PHE A 149 -6.87 9.24 -7.96
C PHE A 149 -5.52 9.69 -7.37
N GLY A 150 -4.44 8.97 -7.66
CA GLY A 150 -3.09 9.43 -7.32
C GLY A 150 -2.74 10.74 -8.01
N GLN A 151 -3.04 10.85 -9.30
CA GLN A 151 -2.84 12.08 -10.06
C GLN A 151 -3.78 13.21 -9.60
N PHE A 152 -5.05 12.90 -9.33
CA PHE A 152 -5.99 13.89 -8.78
C PHE A 152 -5.50 14.44 -7.45
N ALA A 153 -4.94 13.60 -6.58
CA ALA A 153 -4.36 14.05 -5.33
C ALA A 153 -3.19 15.03 -5.53
N ASP A 154 -2.37 14.87 -6.56
CA ASP A 154 -1.27 15.79 -6.86
C ASP A 154 -1.77 17.09 -7.50
N VAL A 155 -2.74 17.03 -8.42
CA VAL A 155 -3.23 18.19 -9.17
C VAL A 155 -4.17 19.05 -8.32
N PHE A 156 -5.20 18.45 -7.74
CA PHE A 156 -6.25 19.15 -6.99
C PHE A 156 -5.96 19.27 -5.49
N GLY A 157 -5.09 18.43 -4.97
CA GLY A 157 -4.76 18.36 -3.55
C GLY A 157 -5.39 17.16 -2.87
N ARG A 158 -4.74 16.75 -1.76
CA ARG A 158 -5.14 15.54 -1.00
C ARG A 158 -6.53 15.67 -0.40
N GLY A 159 -6.87 16.87 0.09
CA GLY A 159 -8.17 17.13 0.73
C GLY A 159 -9.34 17.02 -0.23
N GLU A 160 -9.28 17.74 -1.34
CA GLU A 160 -10.36 17.78 -2.34
C GLU A 160 -10.58 16.38 -2.95
N THR A 161 -9.49 15.66 -3.23
CA THR A 161 -9.57 14.30 -3.78
C THR A 161 -10.17 13.32 -2.76
N LEU A 162 -9.84 13.45 -1.47
CA LEU A 162 -10.43 12.63 -0.41
C LEU A 162 -11.92 12.91 -0.25
N HIS A 163 -12.34 14.18 -0.31
CA HIS A 163 -13.74 14.57 -0.27
C HIS A 163 -14.53 14.08 -1.49
N LEU A 164 -13.93 14.13 -2.69
CA LEU A 164 -14.53 13.56 -3.91
C LEU A 164 -14.76 12.06 -3.74
N SER A 165 -13.77 11.33 -3.21
CA SER A 165 -13.90 9.89 -2.97
C SER A 165 -15.03 9.57 -1.98
N LEU A 166 -15.08 10.28 -0.84
CA LEU A 166 -16.15 10.09 0.15
C LEU A 166 -17.54 10.42 -0.42
N PHE A 167 -17.63 11.45 -1.26
CA PHE A 167 -18.88 11.81 -1.92
C PHE A 167 -19.36 10.70 -2.87
N LEU A 168 -18.45 10.12 -3.67
CA LEU A 168 -18.76 8.97 -4.53
C LEU A 168 -19.18 7.75 -3.71
N MET A 169 -18.58 7.52 -2.53
CA MET A 169 -18.99 6.45 -1.62
C MET A 169 -20.43 6.64 -1.14
N ILE A 170 -20.81 7.85 -0.77
CA ILE A 170 -22.17 8.16 -0.34
C ILE A 170 -23.16 7.86 -1.46
N ILE A 171 -22.89 8.35 -2.69
CA ILE A 171 -23.77 8.13 -3.84
C ILE A 171 -23.88 6.63 -4.14
N GLY A 172 -22.76 5.91 -4.25
CA GLY A 172 -22.74 4.47 -4.51
C GLY A 172 -23.50 3.68 -3.46
N SER A 173 -23.30 4.02 -2.18
CA SER A 173 -24.01 3.35 -1.08
C SER A 173 -25.52 3.63 -1.07
N VAL A 174 -25.93 4.86 -1.40
CA VAL A 174 -27.37 5.21 -1.56
C VAL A 174 -27.98 4.45 -2.73
N LEU A 175 -27.29 4.39 -3.88
CA LEU A 175 -27.76 3.61 -5.04
C LEU A 175 -27.92 2.12 -4.72
N CYS A 176 -26.95 1.52 -4.03
CA CYS A 176 -27.04 0.14 -3.58
C CYS A 176 -28.21 -0.07 -2.60
N ALA A 177 -28.41 0.86 -1.65
CA ALA A 177 -29.47 0.75 -0.65
C ALA A 177 -30.89 0.96 -1.22
N ALA A 178 -31.01 1.73 -2.30
CA ALA A 178 -32.27 2.04 -2.98
C ALA A 178 -32.46 1.22 -4.27
N ALA A 179 -31.60 0.23 -4.55
CA ALA A 179 -31.63 -0.53 -5.80
C ALA A 179 -32.94 -1.29 -5.96
N GLN A 180 -33.63 -1.06 -7.06
CA GLN A 180 -34.83 -1.77 -7.50
C GLN A 180 -34.56 -2.70 -8.69
N THR A 181 -33.44 -2.50 -9.37
CA THR A 181 -33.00 -3.32 -10.50
C THR A 181 -31.57 -3.79 -10.31
N TRP A 182 -31.22 -4.93 -10.91
CA TRP A 182 -29.87 -5.46 -10.91
C TRP A 182 -28.83 -4.46 -11.44
N GLY A 183 -29.12 -3.80 -12.57
CA GLY A 183 -28.24 -2.79 -13.13
C GLY A 183 -27.99 -1.59 -12.21
N MET A 184 -29.00 -1.15 -11.44
CA MET A 184 -28.85 -0.08 -10.45
C MET A 184 -27.91 -0.50 -9.31
N LEU A 185 -28.02 -1.75 -8.85
CA LEU A 185 -27.14 -2.33 -7.83
C LEU A 185 -25.69 -2.38 -8.34
N LEU A 186 -25.46 -2.88 -9.56
CA LEU A 186 -24.13 -2.96 -10.16
C LEU A 186 -23.50 -1.58 -10.38
N LEU A 187 -24.29 -0.58 -10.80
CA LEU A 187 -23.84 0.80 -10.91
C LEU A 187 -23.41 1.35 -9.54
N GLY A 188 -24.20 1.11 -8.51
CA GLY A 188 -23.87 1.49 -7.14
C GLY A 188 -22.56 0.85 -6.68
N ARG A 189 -22.36 -0.45 -6.96
CA ARG A 189 -21.11 -1.17 -6.66
C ARG A 189 -19.92 -0.63 -7.44
N ALA A 190 -20.08 -0.31 -8.71
CA ALA A 190 -19.04 0.31 -9.52
C ALA A 190 -18.61 1.69 -8.96
N LEU A 191 -19.57 2.52 -8.54
CA LEU A 191 -19.28 3.82 -7.92
C LEU A 191 -18.58 3.68 -6.54
N GLN A 192 -18.99 2.70 -5.73
CA GLN A 192 -18.29 2.37 -4.49
C GLN A 192 -16.84 1.93 -4.78
N GLY A 193 -16.62 1.12 -5.81
CA GLY A 193 -15.27 0.73 -6.23
C GLY A 193 -14.40 1.93 -6.66
N VAL A 194 -14.95 2.85 -7.47
CA VAL A 194 -14.25 4.10 -7.82
C VAL A 194 -13.88 4.89 -6.57
N SER A 195 -14.79 5.00 -5.62
CA SER A 195 -14.55 5.66 -4.33
C SER A 195 -13.43 4.97 -3.54
N ASP A 196 -13.47 3.64 -3.43
CA ASP A 196 -12.48 2.83 -2.72
C ASP A 196 -11.06 3.04 -3.28
N ALA A 197 -10.92 3.10 -4.62
CA ALA A 197 -9.66 3.44 -5.28
C ALA A 197 -9.08 4.76 -4.76
N GLY A 198 -9.94 5.78 -4.61
CA GLY A 198 -9.56 7.08 -4.07
C GLY A 198 -9.24 7.03 -2.59
N LEU A 199 -10.13 6.48 -1.76
CA LEU A 199 -9.97 6.42 -0.30
C LEU A 199 -8.68 5.70 0.09
N MET A 200 -8.49 4.50 -0.42
CA MET A 200 -7.34 3.67 -0.08
C MET A 200 -6.02 4.28 -0.55
N ASN A 201 -6.00 4.84 -1.77
CA ASN A 201 -4.78 5.40 -2.33
C ASN A 201 -4.41 6.75 -1.69
N VAL A 202 -5.37 7.68 -1.61
CA VAL A 202 -5.13 9.03 -1.10
C VAL A 202 -4.76 9.01 0.40
N VAL A 203 -5.40 8.14 1.19
CA VAL A 203 -5.02 7.95 2.60
C VAL A 203 -3.53 7.53 2.70
N MET A 204 -3.07 6.58 1.89
CA MET A 204 -1.67 6.14 1.93
C MET A 204 -0.68 7.20 1.43
N ILE A 205 -1.10 8.06 0.49
CA ILE A 205 -0.32 9.23 0.06
C ILE A 205 -0.18 10.21 1.23
N ILE A 206 -1.30 10.60 1.87
CA ILE A 206 -1.31 11.53 3.01
C ILE A 206 -0.42 11.04 4.15
N LEU A 207 -0.46 9.74 4.47
CA LEU A 207 0.38 9.14 5.51
C LEU A 207 1.88 9.13 5.15
N SER A 208 2.23 9.42 3.91
CA SER A 208 3.62 9.54 3.44
C SER A 208 4.08 10.98 3.30
N ASP A 209 3.15 11.93 3.19
CA ASP A 209 3.43 13.33 3.01
C ASP A 209 3.95 13.98 4.32
N LYS A 210 4.88 14.93 4.19
CA LYS A 210 5.39 15.79 5.29
C LYS A 210 5.90 15.05 6.54
N VAL A 211 6.17 13.73 6.43
CA VAL A 211 6.66 12.93 7.56
C VAL A 211 7.93 12.17 7.19
N SER A 212 8.77 11.90 8.18
CA SER A 212 9.94 11.04 7.97
C SER A 212 9.52 9.60 7.64
N LEU A 213 10.35 8.85 6.91
CA LEU A 213 10.08 7.44 6.61
C LEU A 213 9.77 6.61 7.87
N LYS A 214 10.47 6.90 8.99
CA LYS A 214 10.25 6.23 10.27
C LYS A 214 8.87 6.51 10.86
N GLU A 215 8.39 7.73 10.73
CA GLU A 215 7.05 8.13 11.22
C GLU A 215 5.96 7.60 10.31
N SER A 216 6.16 7.70 8.99
CA SER A 216 5.28 7.08 7.99
C SER A 216 5.16 5.57 8.22
N ALA A 217 6.27 4.87 8.51
CA ALA A 217 6.27 3.45 8.83
C ALA A 217 5.35 3.13 10.02
N LYS A 218 5.47 3.88 11.11
CA LYS A 218 4.65 3.67 12.32
C LYS A 218 3.17 3.89 12.05
N THR A 219 2.84 4.95 11.33
CA THR A 219 1.45 5.32 11.06
C THR A 219 0.81 4.35 10.08
N LYS A 220 1.51 3.97 9.01
CA LYS A 220 1.05 2.94 8.05
C LYS A 220 0.82 1.58 8.71
N SER A 221 1.66 1.20 9.66
CA SER A 221 1.48 -0.04 10.42
C SER A 221 0.18 -0.04 11.23
N LEU A 222 -0.13 1.10 11.87
CA LEU A 222 -1.39 1.27 12.58
C LEU A 222 -2.58 1.13 11.62
N PHE A 223 -2.52 1.78 10.46
CA PHE A 223 -3.58 1.69 9.46
C PHE A 223 -3.72 0.29 8.86
N THR A 224 -2.64 -0.44 8.69
CA THR A 224 -2.71 -1.86 8.25
C THR A 224 -3.42 -2.72 9.28
N LEU A 225 -3.19 -2.48 10.58
CA LEU A 225 -3.91 -3.18 11.66
C LEU A 225 -5.40 -2.81 11.67
N VAL A 226 -5.71 -1.52 11.56
CA VAL A 226 -7.09 -1.00 11.48
C VAL A 226 -7.82 -1.60 10.26
N GLY A 227 -7.14 -1.71 9.11
CA GLY A 227 -7.70 -2.37 7.92
C GLY A 227 -7.99 -3.85 8.16
N GLY A 228 -7.10 -4.57 8.86
CA GLY A 228 -7.35 -5.97 9.25
C GLY A 228 -8.61 -6.12 10.10
N ILE A 229 -8.85 -5.20 11.04
CA ILE A 229 -10.09 -5.17 11.84
C ILE A 229 -11.30 -4.90 10.94
N GLY A 230 -11.20 -3.94 10.00
CA GLY A 230 -12.26 -3.63 9.03
C GLY A 230 -12.67 -4.87 8.22
N TYR A 231 -11.70 -5.61 7.69
CA TYR A 231 -11.96 -6.86 6.97
C TYR A 231 -12.61 -7.94 7.83
N ALA A 232 -12.25 -8.05 9.11
CA ALA A 232 -12.82 -9.03 10.02
C ALA A 232 -14.25 -8.69 10.45
N VAL A 233 -14.55 -7.42 10.64
CA VAL A 233 -15.86 -6.93 11.13
C VAL A 233 -16.87 -6.81 9.97
N GLY A 234 -16.42 -6.61 8.74
CA GLY A 234 -17.28 -6.42 7.56
C GLY A 234 -18.42 -7.43 7.46
N PRO A 235 -18.16 -8.74 7.47
CA PRO A 235 -19.19 -9.77 7.37
C PRO A 235 -20.24 -9.72 8.49
N THR A 236 -19.91 -9.20 9.67
CA THR A 236 -20.81 -9.16 10.84
C THR A 236 -21.68 -7.91 10.89
N VAL A 237 -21.22 -6.80 10.32
CA VAL A 237 -21.90 -5.49 10.40
C VAL A 237 -22.99 -5.32 9.32
N GLY A 238 -22.91 -6.05 8.24
CA GLY A 238 -23.88 -6.21 7.13
C GLY A 238 -24.71 -4.99 6.69
N GLY A 239 -24.61 -4.63 5.41
CA GLY A 239 -25.59 -3.86 4.68
C GLY A 239 -25.20 -2.44 4.26
N CYS A 240 -25.69 -2.04 3.06
CA CYS A 240 -25.42 -0.76 2.41
C CYS A 240 -25.84 0.48 3.24
N LYS A 241 -26.89 0.37 4.06
CA LYS A 241 -27.34 1.47 4.94
C LYS A 241 -26.27 1.86 5.99
N THR A 242 -25.57 0.87 6.54
CA THR A 242 -24.49 1.10 7.51
C THR A 242 -23.32 1.80 6.84
N SER A 243 -22.95 1.40 5.63
CA SER A 243 -21.88 2.03 4.84
C SER A 243 -22.19 3.51 4.56
N THR A 244 -23.43 3.85 4.17
CA THR A 244 -23.86 5.25 3.94
C THR A 244 -23.69 6.12 5.20
N ASN A 245 -24.14 5.63 6.35
CA ASN A 245 -24.05 6.40 7.60
C ASN A 245 -22.59 6.63 8.01
N ILE A 246 -21.73 5.61 7.89
CA ILE A 246 -20.30 5.73 8.19
C ILE A 246 -19.62 6.70 7.21
N ALA A 247 -19.99 6.68 5.92
CA ALA A 247 -19.44 7.58 4.91
C ALA A 247 -19.76 9.06 5.20
N VAL A 248 -21.00 9.35 5.60
CA VAL A 248 -21.39 10.73 5.99
C VAL A 248 -20.61 11.20 7.20
N ILE A 249 -20.52 10.38 8.25
CA ILE A 249 -19.74 10.72 9.47
C ILE A 249 -18.26 10.91 9.10
N ALA A 250 -17.70 10.04 8.26
CA ALA A 250 -16.31 10.15 7.80
C ALA A 250 -16.08 11.47 7.05
N HIS A 251 -17.01 11.86 6.17
CA HIS A 251 -16.92 13.11 5.40
C HIS A 251 -16.90 14.34 6.33
N ILE A 252 -17.81 14.39 7.30
CA ILE A 252 -17.86 15.47 8.31
C ILE A 252 -16.57 15.51 9.12
N LEU A 253 -16.08 14.35 9.58
CA LEU A 253 -14.87 14.26 10.40
C LEU A 253 -13.63 14.73 9.64
N VAL A 254 -13.46 14.31 8.38
CA VAL A 254 -12.37 14.76 7.51
C VAL A 254 -12.42 16.26 7.31
N PHE A 255 -13.61 16.80 7.03
CA PHE A 255 -13.78 18.24 6.86
C PHE A 255 -13.39 19.04 8.12
N ILE A 256 -13.84 18.62 9.30
CA ILE A 256 -13.55 19.34 10.55
C ILE A 256 -12.07 19.23 10.93
N LEU A 257 -11.49 18.03 10.89
CA LEU A 257 -10.15 17.78 11.42
C LEU A 257 -9.03 18.11 10.43
N LEU A 258 -9.25 17.90 9.12
CA LEU A 258 -8.17 17.91 8.13
C LEU A 258 -8.24 19.09 7.15
N ARG A 259 -9.28 19.92 7.18
CA ARG A 259 -9.51 21.04 6.25
C ARG A 259 -8.29 21.96 6.04
N HIS A 260 -7.45 22.16 7.07
CA HIS A 260 -6.32 23.09 7.04
C HIS A 260 -4.96 22.40 7.10
N GLU A 261 -4.92 21.09 7.23
CA GLU A 261 -3.72 20.33 7.55
C GLU A 261 -3.12 19.61 6.30
N LEU A 262 -3.95 19.34 5.28
CA LEU A 262 -3.55 18.54 4.14
C LEU A 262 -2.75 19.35 3.10
N VAL A 263 -1.94 18.63 2.30
CA VAL A 263 -1.13 19.20 1.22
C VAL A 263 -2.04 19.70 0.11
N GLU A 264 -1.85 20.96 -0.29
CA GLU A 264 -2.55 21.56 -1.40
C GLU A 264 -2.08 20.99 -2.75
N GLY A 265 -2.93 21.07 -3.77
CA GLY A 265 -2.59 20.65 -5.11
C GLY A 265 -1.56 21.54 -5.77
N THR A 266 -0.86 20.99 -6.74
CA THR A 266 0.15 21.74 -7.52
C THR A 266 -0.48 22.88 -8.34
N MET A 267 -1.68 22.67 -8.86
CA MET A 267 -2.39 23.63 -9.72
C MET A 267 -3.60 24.25 -9.04
N PHE A 268 -4.25 23.56 -8.12
CA PHE A 268 -5.43 24.02 -7.41
C PHE A 268 -5.07 24.36 -5.97
N LYS A 269 -4.89 25.66 -5.70
CA LYS A 269 -4.62 26.17 -4.35
C LYS A 269 -5.91 26.48 -3.60
N LYS A 270 -5.87 26.37 -2.28
CA LYS A 270 -7.00 26.69 -1.40
C LYS A 270 -7.51 28.11 -1.62
N GLY A 271 -8.81 28.25 -1.88
CA GLY A 271 -9.42 29.54 -2.23
C GLY A 271 -9.44 29.84 -3.73
N SER A 272 -8.94 28.96 -4.60
CA SER A 272 -9.13 29.10 -6.03
C SER A 272 -10.62 29.07 -6.39
N ARG A 273 -11.04 29.98 -7.30
CA ARG A 273 -12.42 30.01 -7.81
C ARG A 273 -12.66 28.79 -8.72
N LEU A 274 -13.93 28.43 -8.92
CA LEU A 274 -14.36 27.38 -9.86
C LEU A 274 -13.71 27.50 -11.25
N SER A 275 -13.38 28.72 -11.69
CA SER A 275 -12.63 28.98 -12.93
C SER A 275 -11.22 28.35 -12.97
N GLY A 276 -10.65 27.97 -11.82
CA GLY A 276 -9.36 27.27 -11.74
C GLY A 276 -9.46 25.76 -11.99
N ILE A 277 -10.65 25.16 -12.00
CA ILE A 277 -10.85 23.72 -12.22
C ILE A 277 -10.50 23.32 -13.66
N LEU A 278 -10.95 24.09 -14.66
CA LEU A 278 -10.67 23.82 -16.08
C LEU A 278 -9.16 23.81 -16.41
N PRO A 279 -8.36 24.81 -15.97
CA PRO A 279 -6.90 24.76 -16.14
C PRO A 279 -6.24 23.60 -15.42
N ALA A 280 -6.75 23.22 -14.23
CA ALA A 280 -6.23 22.07 -13.48
C ALA A 280 -6.55 20.74 -14.16
N LEU A 281 -7.77 20.57 -14.71
CA LEU A 281 -8.14 19.41 -15.52
C LEU A 281 -7.27 19.28 -16.78
N ALA A 282 -6.86 20.38 -17.38
CA ALA A 282 -5.97 20.35 -18.55
C ALA A 282 -4.55 19.83 -18.24
N THR A 283 -4.18 19.73 -16.94
CA THR A 283 -2.90 19.16 -16.51
C THR A 283 -3.00 17.66 -16.21
N VAL A 284 -4.23 17.16 -16.06
CA VAL A 284 -4.48 15.72 -15.84
C VAL A 284 -4.22 14.96 -17.14
N ASP A 285 -3.58 13.82 -17.03
CA ASP A 285 -3.39 12.89 -18.14
C ASP A 285 -4.68 12.10 -18.42
N ILE A 286 -5.59 12.71 -19.17
CA ILE A 286 -6.88 12.11 -19.50
C ILE A 286 -6.70 10.92 -20.43
N ILE A 287 -5.81 11.04 -21.44
CA ILE A 287 -5.59 9.97 -22.44
C ILE A 287 -4.95 8.75 -21.75
N GLY A 288 -3.89 8.96 -20.97
CA GLY A 288 -3.28 7.88 -20.19
C GLY A 288 -4.26 7.24 -19.21
N SER A 289 -5.10 8.03 -18.54
CA SER A 289 -6.14 7.51 -17.65
C SER A 289 -7.14 6.64 -18.39
N ILE A 290 -7.63 7.05 -19.56
CA ILE A 290 -8.55 6.26 -20.39
C ILE A 290 -7.88 4.96 -20.84
N LEU A 291 -6.67 5.03 -21.40
CA LEU A 291 -5.92 3.85 -21.85
C LEU A 291 -5.67 2.87 -20.71
N PHE A 292 -5.35 3.38 -19.51
CA PHE A 292 -5.12 2.54 -18.33
C PHE A 292 -6.41 1.87 -17.84
N ILE A 293 -7.50 2.65 -17.67
CA ILE A 293 -8.78 2.16 -17.17
C ILE A 293 -9.34 1.09 -18.11
N PHE A 294 -9.37 1.36 -19.42
CA PHE A 294 -9.82 0.37 -20.40
C PHE A 294 -8.83 -0.80 -20.53
N GLY A 295 -7.52 -0.53 -20.54
CA GLY A 295 -6.50 -1.57 -20.62
C GLY A 295 -6.64 -2.59 -19.49
N VAL A 296 -6.55 -2.14 -18.25
CA VAL A 296 -6.65 -3.00 -17.06
C VAL A 296 -8.06 -3.54 -16.89
N GLY A 297 -9.09 -2.68 -17.08
CA GLY A 297 -10.49 -3.05 -16.90
C GLY A 297 -10.94 -4.16 -17.85
N LEU A 298 -10.60 -4.07 -19.14
CA LEU A 298 -10.93 -5.10 -20.12
C LEU A 298 -10.15 -6.40 -19.88
N ILE A 299 -8.90 -6.34 -19.41
CA ILE A 299 -8.13 -7.54 -19.01
C ILE A 299 -8.83 -8.22 -17.82
N ILE A 300 -9.19 -7.47 -16.77
CA ILE A 300 -9.89 -8.01 -15.61
C ILE A 300 -11.24 -8.60 -16.04
N LEU A 301 -12.01 -7.89 -16.87
CA LEU A 301 -13.30 -8.34 -17.39
C LEU A 301 -13.17 -9.64 -18.17
N ALA A 302 -12.26 -9.69 -19.14
CA ALA A 302 -12.01 -10.87 -19.95
C ALA A 302 -11.61 -12.08 -19.09
N THR A 303 -10.74 -11.83 -18.12
CA THR A 303 -10.28 -12.87 -17.22
C THR A 303 -11.39 -13.32 -16.25
N ALA A 304 -12.29 -12.44 -15.80
CA ALA A 304 -13.43 -12.81 -14.97
C ALA A 304 -14.45 -13.69 -15.71
N TRP A 305 -14.62 -13.49 -17.00
CA TRP A 305 -15.51 -14.30 -17.84
C TRP A 305 -14.87 -15.61 -18.33
N GLY A 306 -13.55 -15.59 -18.58
CA GLY A 306 -12.83 -16.69 -19.20
C GLY A 306 -12.79 -17.95 -18.34
N GLY A 307 -13.40 -19.04 -18.84
CA GLY A 307 -13.46 -20.32 -18.13
C GLY A 307 -14.46 -20.39 -17.01
N ALA A 308 -15.14 -19.27 -16.69
CA ALA A 308 -16.26 -19.23 -15.75
C ALA A 308 -17.61 -19.13 -16.49
N THR A 309 -17.86 -18.02 -17.17
CA THR A 309 -19.13 -17.77 -17.89
C THR A 309 -19.05 -18.19 -19.36
N TYR A 310 -17.89 -17.94 -19.99
CA TYR A 310 -17.66 -18.25 -21.40
C TYR A 310 -16.37 -19.06 -21.58
N SER A 311 -16.31 -19.88 -22.64
CA SER A 311 -15.06 -20.56 -23.00
C SER A 311 -13.96 -19.57 -23.35
N TRP A 312 -12.69 -19.90 -23.09
CA TRP A 312 -11.54 -19.04 -23.42
C TRP A 312 -11.42 -18.69 -24.92
N SER A 313 -12.00 -19.52 -25.79
CA SER A 313 -12.04 -19.30 -27.26
C SER A 313 -13.20 -18.40 -27.69
N ALA A 314 -14.13 -18.05 -26.81
CA ALA A 314 -15.29 -17.24 -27.13
C ALA A 314 -14.91 -15.79 -27.42
N ALA A 315 -15.56 -15.16 -28.39
CA ALA A 315 -15.32 -13.77 -28.77
C ALA A 315 -15.52 -12.80 -27.62
N GLN A 316 -16.45 -13.07 -26.71
CA GLN A 316 -16.75 -12.30 -25.51
C GLN A 316 -15.57 -12.23 -24.53
N VAL A 317 -14.68 -13.23 -24.55
CA VAL A 317 -13.44 -13.26 -23.73
C VAL A 317 -12.26 -12.74 -24.53
N LEU A 318 -12.09 -13.23 -25.78
CA LEU A 318 -10.92 -12.88 -26.61
C LEU A 318 -10.88 -11.41 -26.98
N ALA A 319 -12.03 -10.82 -27.36
CA ALA A 319 -12.06 -9.44 -27.80
C ALA A 319 -11.66 -8.45 -26.69
N PRO A 320 -12.25 -8.47 -25.48
CA PRO A 320 -11.79 -7.58 -24.41
C PRO A 320 -10.37 -7.89 -23.95
N LEU A 321 -9.91 -9.14 -23.98
CA LEU A 321 -8.54 -9.49 -23.62
C LEU A 321 -7.52 -8.87 -24.58
N VAL A 322 -7.76 -8.98 -25.89
CA VAL A 322 -6.87 -8.42 -26.92
C VAL A 322 -6.91 -6.90 -26.90
N VAL A 323 -8.11 -6.30 -26.91
CA VAL A 323 -8.26 -4.84 -26.87
C VAL A 323 -7.66 -4.27 -25.57
N GLY A 324 -7.94 -4.90 -24.43
CA GLY A 324 -7.39 -4.49 -23.14
C GLY A 324 -5.86 -4.57 -23.12
N SER A 325 -5.28 -5.64 -23.65
CA SER A 325 -3.82 -5.80 -23.75
C SER A 325 -3.20 -4.73 -24.66
N ILE A 326 -3.82 -4.43 -25.77
CA ILE A 326 -3.38 -3.35 -26.68
C ILE A 326 -3.45 -1.99 -25.97
N CYS A 327 -4.56 -1.66 -25.33
CA CYS A 327 -4.71 -0.41 -24.57
C CYS A 327 -3.66 -0.29 -23.45
N PHE A 328 -3.37 -1.39 -22.75
CA PHE A 328 -2.38 -1.41 -21.69
C PHE A 328 -0.95 -1.19 -22.20
N VAL A 329 -0.59 -1.77 -23.35
CA VAL A 329 0.70 -1.51 -24.00
C VAL A 329 0.76 -0.07 -24.51
N LEU A 330 -0.32 0.41 -25.14
CA LEU A 330 -0.40 1.79 -25.64
C LEU A 330 -0.30 2.81 -24.49
N PHE A 331 -0.81 2.49 -23.30
CA PHE A 331 -0.61 3.32 -22.12
C PHE A 331 0.88 3.55 -21.81
N PHE A 332 1.71 2.50 -21.75
CA PHE A 332 3.15 2.66 -21.49
C PHE A 332 3.87 3.39 -22.64
N VAL A 333 3.46 3.17 -23.88
CA VAL A 333 4.00 3.88 -25.03
C VAL A 333 3.65 5.35 -24.95
N TYR A 334 2.39 5.67 -24.59
CA TYR A 334 1.93 7.05 -24.44
C TYR A 334 2.67 7.77 -23.30
N GLU A 335 2.78 7.15 -22.12
CA GLU A 335 3.54 7.68 -20.98
C GLU A 335 5.03 7.92 -21.34
N TYR A 336 5.62 7.03 -22.14
CA TYR A 336 6.98 7.21 -22.64
C TYR A 336 7.09 8.47 -23.48
N PHE A 337 6.16 8.72 -24.39
CA PHE A 337 6.20 9.91 -25.25
C PHE A 337 5.75 11.21 -24.55
N LEU A 338 5.07 11.11 -23.41
CA LEU A 338 4.64 12.25 -22.60
C LEU A 338 5.77 12.80 -21.71
N GLU A 339 6.89 12.09 -21.56
CA GLU A 339 8.03 12.58 -20.77
C GLU A 339 8.65 13.87 -21.33
N PRO A 340 9.21 14.73 -20.45
CA PRO A 340 9.82 16.00 -20.87
C PRO A 340 10.87 15.82 -21.97
N GLY A 341 10.75 16.64 -23.03
CA GLY A 341 11.64 16.59 -24.20
C GLY A 341 11.18 15.70 -25.34
N ARG A 342 10.10 14.91 -25.19
CA ARG A 342 9.55 14.03 -26.23
C ARG A 342 8.35 14.63 -26.95
N ILE A 343 7.80 13.90 -27.93
CA ILE A 343 6.82 14.40 -28.90
C ILE A 343 5.54 14.88 -28.22
N PHE A 344 4.93 14.03 -27.36
CA PHE A 344 3.65 14.40 -26.73
C PHE A 344 3.81 15.47 -25.64
N ALA A 345 4.96 15.57 -25.00
CA ALA A 345 5.24 16.67 -24.10
C ALA A 345 5.28 18.05 -24.82
N ARG A 346 5.59 18.06 -26.12
CA ARG A 346 5.54 19.30 -26.94
C ARG A 346 4.12 19.64 -27.37
N ILE A 347 3.28 18.61 -27.64
CA ILE A 347 1.87 18.78 -28.05
C ILE A 347 1.01 19.16 -26.83
N PHE A 348 1.26 18.51 -25.69
CA PHE A 348 0.52 18.70 -24.44
C PHE A 348 1.43 19.22 -23.32
N PRO A 349 1.95 20.45 -23.40
CA PRO A 349 2.98 20.96 -22.50
C PRO A 349 2.51 21.12 -21.04
N LYS A 350 1.20 21.10 -20.80
CA LYS A 350 0.61 21.23 -19.46
C LYS A 350 0.31 19.89 -18.79
N GLN A 351 0.24 18.81 -19.54
CA GLN A 351 -0.08 17.50 -18.97
C GLN A 351 1.08 16.94 -18.15
N ILE A 352 0.74 16.29 -17.04
CA ILE A 352 1.67 15.61 -16.16
C ILE A 352 1.37 14.12 -16.26
N ALA A 353 2.37 13.32 -16.57
CA ALA A 353 2.25 11.88 -16.68
C ALA A 353 1.67 11.25 -15.39
N MET A 354 0.69 10.36 -15.52
CA MET A 354 0.02 9.70 -14.41
C MET A 354 0.96 8.70 -13.70
N LEU A 355 1.66 7.88 -14.47
CA LEU A 355 2.72 6.99 -14.02
C LEU A 355 3.98 7.24 -14.86
N PRO A 356 4.82 8.25 -14.51
CA PRO A 356 5.94 8.65 -15.34
C PRO A 356 6.84 7.46 -15.71
N TYR A 357 7.11 7.26 -17.00
CA TYR A 357 7.91 6.15 -17.50
C TYR A 357 9.32 6.09 -16.85
N SER A 358 9.89 7.26 -16.51
CA SER A 358 11.15 7.37 -15.79
C SER A 358 11.19 6.58 -14.47
N MET A 359 10.04 6.30 -13.84
CA MET A 359 9.98 5.45 -12.65
C MET A 359 10.40 4.01 -12.95
N PHE A 360 10.12 3.51 -14.15
CA PHE A 360 10.49 2.16 -14.56
C PHE A 360 11.96 2.02 -14.96
N ALA A 361 12.68 3.14 -15.13
CA ALA A 361 14.12 3.12 -15.35
C ALA A 361 14.91 2.57 -14.15
N ARG A 362 14.36 2.68 -12.93
CA ARG A 362 14.93 2.05 -11.73
C ARG A 362 14.34 0.65 -11.58
N ARG A 363 15.18 -0.36 -11.63
CA ARG A 363 14.78 -1.79 -11.58
C ARG A 363 13.97 -2.13 -10.33
N ASP A 364 14.26 -1.50 -9.19
CA ASP A 364 13.53 -1.71 -7.94
C ASP A 364 12.03 -1.46 -8.08
N THR A 365 11.61 -0.53 -8.93
CA THR A 365 10.19 -0.24 -9.21
C THR A 365 9.47 -1.49 -9.74
N ILE A 366 10.08 -2.16 -10.73
CA ILE A 366 9.50 -3.36 -11.36
C ILE A 366 9.50 -4.53 -10.36
N TRP A 367 10.62 -4.74 -9.65
CA TRP A 367 10.74 -5.84 -8.68
C TRP A 367 9.73 -5.70 -7.53
N LEU A 368 9.56 -4.50 -7.01
CA LEU A 368 8.57 -4.21 -5.97
C LEU A 368 7.13 -4.38 -6.46
N ALA A 369 6.83 -3.97 -7.70
CA ALA A 369 5.51 -4.18 -8.29
C ALA A 369 5.18 -5.67 -8.39
N ILE A 370 6.14 -6.53 -8.80
CA ILE A 370 5.97 -7.99 -8.84
C ILE A 370 5.76 -8.57 -7.44
N VAL A 371 6.51 -8.10 -6.43
CA VAL A 371 6.33 -8.53 -5.04
C VAL A 371 4.95 -8.13 -4.51
N GLN A 372 4.46 -6.92 -4.83
CA GLN A 372 3.11 -6.48 -4.44
C GLN A 372 2.02 -7.25 -5.19
N PHE A 373 2.20 -7.53 -6.48
CA PHE A 373 1.33 -8.38 -7.27
C PHE A 373 1.19 -9.77 -6.62
N SER A 374 2.29 -10.42 -6.27
CA SER A 374 2.28 -11.73 -5.60
C SER A 374 1.66 -11.66 -4.19
N THR A 375 1.78 -10.51 -3.51
CA THR A 375 1.15 -10.29 -2.20
C THR A 375 -0.38 -10.31 -2.32
N GLY A 376 -0.91 -9.65 -3.35
CA GLY A 376 -2.33 -9.71 -3.68
C GLY A 376 -2.77 -11.11 -4.09
N ALA A 377 -1.99 -11.77 -4.93
CA ALA A 377 -2.26 -13.13 -5.37
C ALA A 377 -2.42 -14.11 -4.18
N ALA A 378 -1.49 -14.09 -3.23
CA ALA A 378 -1.56 -14.94 -2.03
C ALA A 378 -2.77 -14.60 -1.15
N MET A 379 -3.02 -13.30 -0.93
CA MET A 379 -4.10 -12.85 -0.06
C MET A 379 -5.48 -13.23 -0.60
N TYR A 380 -5.76 -12.94 -1.88
CA TYR A 380 -7.06 -13.21 -2.48
C TYR A 380 -7.29 -14.71 -2.67
N SER A 381 -6.25 -15.48 -3.01
CA SER A 381 -6.32 -16.94 -3.07
C SER A 381 -6.85 -17.54 -1.76
N ILE A 382 -6.31 -17.10 -0.62
CA ILE A 382 -6.78 -17.56 0.69
C ILE A 382 -8.20 -17.08 0.96
N PHE A 383 -8.50 -15.79 0.78
CA PHE A 383 -9.80 -15.23 1.14
C PHE A 383 -10.98 -15.88 0.40
N TYR A 384 -10.79 -16.26 -0.84
CA TYR A 384 -11.89 -16.81 -1.65
C TYR A 384 -11.89 -18.34 -1.66
N TYR A 385 -10.76 -18.99 -1.90
CA TYR A 385 -10.75 -20.44 -2.13
C TYR A 385 -10.77 -21.29 -0.85
N ILE A 386 -10.31 -20.77 0.28
CA ILE A 386 -10.44 -21.49 1.56
C ILE A 386 -11.90 -21.58 2.01
N GLY A 387 -12.71 -20.53 1.79
CA GLY A 387 -14.14 -20.59 2.03
C GLY A 387 -14.82 -21.68 1.20
N ILE A 388 -14.48 -21.76 -0.10
CA ILE A 388 -14.98 -22.80 -1.00
C ILE A 388 -14.55 -24.20 -0.52
N TYR A 389 -13.29 -24.38 -0.10
CA TYR A 389 -12.80 -25.65 0.44
C TYR A 389 -13.63 -26.13 1.63
N PHE A 390 -13.82 -25.30 2.64
CA PHE A 390 -14.58 -25.69 3.83
C PHE A 390 -16.06 -25.93 3.55
N SER A 391 -16.66 -25.20 2.60
CA SER A 391 -18.05 -25.40 2.24
C SER A 391 -18.27 -26.64 1.36
N LEU A 392 -17.42 -26.86 0.35
CA LEU A 392 -17.57 -27.93 -0.63
C LEU A 392 -17.00 -29.26 -0.12
N VAL A 393 -15.78 -29.26 0.46
CA VAL A 393 -15.07 -30.49 0.85
C VAL A 393 -15.46 -30.93 2.25
N GLU A 394 -15.40 -30.00 3.22
CA GLU A 394 -15.69 -30.29 4.63
C GLU A 394 -17.18 -30.16 4.99
N ALA A 395 -18.03 -29.72 4.06
CA ALA A 395 -19.45 -29.48 4.27
C ALA A 395 -19.79 -28.56 5.44
N TYR A 396 -18.95 -27.57 5.71
CA TYR A 396 -19.24 -26.60 6.77
C TYR A 396 -20.33 -25.63 6.28
N PRO A 397 -21.28 -25.24 7.16
CA PRO A 397 -22.19 -24.14 6.86
C PRO A 397 -21.39 -22.86 6.61
N ALA A 398 -21.91 -21.95 5.77
CA ALA A 398 -21.23 -20.74 5.33
C ALA A 398 -20.66 -19.90 6.50
N SER A 399 -21.39 -19.83 7.63
CA SER A 399 -20.93 -19.14 8.85
C SER A 399 -19.66 -19.76 9.44
N LYS A 400 -19.59 -21.10 9.52
CA LYS A 400 -18.42 -21.82 10.05
C LYS A 400 -17.24 -21.77 9.07
N ALA A 401 -17.51 -21.87 7.76
CA ALA A 401 -16.49 -21.71 6.71
C ALA A 401 -15.87 -20.30 6.75
N GLY A 402 -16.68 -19.26 6.94
CA GLY A 402 -16.21 -17.88 7.11
C GLY A 402 -15.32 -17.67 8.34
N VAL A 403 -15.63 -18.34 9.46
CA VAL A 403 -14.81 -18.29 10.67
C VAL A 403 -13.40 -18.84 10.44
N GLN A 404 -13.20 -19.80 9.52
CA GLN A 404 -11.88 -20.33 9.20
C GLN A 404 -10.95 -19.26 8.62
N LEU A 405 -11.48 -18.27 7.90
CA LEU A 405 -10.67 -17.15 7.39
C LEU A 405 -10.06 -16.29 8.49
N LEU A 406 -10.64 -16.32 9.70
CA LEU A 406 -10.09 -15.58 10.85
C LEU A 406 -8.69 -16.06 11.26
N TYR A 407 -8.25 -17.26 10.90
CA TYR A 407 -6.88 -17.71 11.20
C TYR A 407 -5.82 -16.95 10.40
N TYR A 408 -6.15 -16.46 9.21
CA TYR A 408 -5.24 -15.68 8.38
C TYR A 408 -4.96 -14.28 8.94
N ILE A 409 -5.97 -13.62 9.50
CA ILE A 409 -5.92 -12.21 9.95
C ILE A 409 -4.94 -11.99 11.12
N PRO A 410 -4.97 -12.77 12.22
CA PRO A 410 -3.98 -12.66 13.28
C PRO A 410 -2.56 -12.93 12.80
N GLY A 411 -2.37 -13.88 11.88
CA GLY A 411 -1.08 -14.12 11.23
C GLY A 411 -0.58 -12.85 10.53
N MET A 412 -1.42 -12.23 9.73
CA MET A 412 -1.10 -10.97 9.05
C MET A 412 -0.73 -9.86 10.06
N GLY A 413 -1.47 -9.74 11.17
CA GLY A 413 -1.16 -8.81 12.26
C GLY A 413 0.23 -9.04 12.85
N VAL A 414 0.57 -10.28 13.16
CA VAL A 414 1.91 -10.65 13.67
C VAL A 414 3.00 -10.29 12.66
N GLY A 415 2.78 -10.57 11.37
CA GLY A 415 3.70 -10.20 10.30
C GLY A 415 3.93 -8.68 10.22
N VAL A 416 2.87 -7.89 10.31
CA VAL A 416 2.97 -6.42 10.35
C VAL A 416 3.80 -5.94 11.54
N TYR A 417 3.59 -6.49 12.73
CA TYR A 417 4.39 -6.12 13.91
C TYR A 417 5.87 -6.47 13.76
N ILE A 418 6.18 -7.64 13.20
CA ILE A 418 7.55 -8.02 12.89
C ILE A 418 8.16 -7.07 11.85
N ALA A 419 7.41 -6.69 10.80
CA ALA A 419 7.85 -5.72 9.81
C ALA A 419 8.15 -4.35 10.43
N VAL A 420 7.30 -3.87 11.34
CA VAL A 420 7.53 -2.63 12.10
C VAL A 420 8.83 -2.71 12.90
N PHE A 421 9.08 -3.83 13.56
CA PHE A 421 10.30 -4.04 14.32
C PHE A 421 11.54 -4.01 13.42
N LEU A 422 11.52 -4.79 12.32
CA LEU A 422 12.64 -4.88 11.38
C LEU A 422 12.92 -3.54 10.65
N CYS A 423 11.89 -2.77 10.35
CA CYS A 423 12.03 -1.47 9.70
C CYS A 423 12.42 -0.34 10.65
N ASN A 424 11.97 -0.34 11.90
CA ASN A 424 12.15 0.82 12.80
C ASN A 424 13.19 0.60 13.90
N VAL A 425 13.50 -0.65 14.26
CA VAL A 425 14.38 -0.95 15.40
C VAL A 425 15.70 -1.54 14.94
N TRP A 426 15.67 -2.71 14.34
CA TRP A 426 16.86 -3.43 13.88
C TRP A 426 16.46 -4.50 12.85
N PRO A 427 17.13 -4.54 11.71
CA PRO A 427 18.25 -3.72 11.21
C PRO A 427 17.86 -2.33 10.63
N ALA A 428 16.61 -1.87 10.80
CA ALA A 428 16.08 -0.57 10.35
C ALA A 428 16.19 -0.37 8.83
N GLN A 429 15.80 -1.38 8.08
CA GLN A 429 15.88 -1.41 6.60
C GLN A 429 14.72 -2.22 6.00
N SER A 430 14.47 -2.02 4.71
CA SER A 430 13.33 -2.61 4.01
C SER A 430 13.61 -4.00 3.40
N PHE A 431 14.84 -4.33 3.08
CA PHE A 431 15.22 -5.56 2.37
C PHE A 431 14.84 -6.85 3.13
N PHE A 432 15.21 -6.96 4.41
CA PHE A 432 14.97 -8.18 5.19
C PHE A 432 13.48 -8.49 5.38
N PRO A 433 12.63 -7.56 5.82
CA PRO A 433 11.21 -7.89 5.98
C PRO A 433 10.54 -8.28 4.67
N LEU A 434 10.92 -7.66 3.54
CA LEU A 434 10.41 -8.01 2.22
C LEU A 434 10.76 -9.45 1.83
N ASN A 435 12.04 -9.82 1.94
CA ASN A 435 12.49 -11.16 1.54
C ASN A 435 12.02 -12.24 2.50
N ILE A 436 12.11 -12.02 3.80
CA ILE A 436 11.59 -12.97 4.80
C ILE A 436 10.08 -13.16 4.60
N GLY A 437 9.32 -12.06 4.41
CA GLY A 437 7.90 -12.12 4.15
C GLY A 437 7.55 -12.89 2.87
N THR A 438 8.35 -12.73 1.82
CA THR A 438 8.16 -13.45 0.56
C THR A 438 8.42 -14.95 0.73
N ILE A 439 9.49 -15.35 1.42
CA ILE A 439 9.80 -16.75 1.72
C ILE A 439 8.68 -17.36 2.57
N VAL A 440 8.31 -16.71 3.68
CA VAL A 440 7.29 -17.21 4.62
C VAL A 440 5.93 -17.36 3.94
N SER A 441 5.52 -16.38 3.13
CA SER A 441 4.25 -16.43 2.40
C SER A 441 4.25 -17.53 1.32
N THR A 442 5.36 -17.71 0.61
CA THR A 442 5.47 -18.74 -0.45
C THR A 442 5.47 -20.14 0.16
N VAL A 443 6.26 -20.37 1.20
CA VAL A 443 6.29 -21.65 1.92
C VAL A 443 4.94 -21.94 2.56
N GLY A 444 4.33 -20.95 3.21
CA GLY A 444 3.01 -21.08 3.81
C GLY A 444 1.95 -21.49 2.80
N LEU A 445 1.90 -20.84 1.62
CA LEU A 445 0.95 -21.16 0.57
C LEU A 445 1.21 -22.57 -0.03
N ALA A 446 2.47 -22.95 -0.23
CA ALA A 446 2.83 -24.31 -0.69
C ALA A 446 2.40 -25.37 0.35
N MET A 447 2.55 -25.09 1.64
CA MET A 447 2.11 -25.99 2.71
C MET A 447 0.58 -26.04 2.83
N VAL A 448 -0.16 -24.99 2.46
CA VAL A 448 -1.63 -25.04 2.32
C VAL A 448 -2.02 -26.05 1.25
N VAL A 449 -1.32 -26.11 0.11
CA VAL A 449 -1.53 -27.15 -0.93
C VAL A 449 -1.40 -28.55 -0.36
N TYR A 450 -0.32 -28.80 0.39
CA TYR A 450 -0.07 -30.09 1.05
C TYR A 450 -1.16 -30.40 2.09
N ALA A 451 -1.56 -29.42 2.89
CA ALA A 451 -2.58 -29.56 3.90
C ALA A 451 -3.97 -29.89 3.32
N ILE A 452 -4.32 -29.29 2.17
CA ILE A 452 -5.54 -29.62 1.41
C ILE A 452 -5.46 -31.06 0.89
N HIS A 453 -4.32 -31.48 0.34
CA HIS A 453 -4.14 -32.85 -0.12
C HIS A 453 -4.36 -33.88 0.98
N THR A 454 -3.81 -33.61 2.19
CA THR A 454 -3.95 -34.49 3.34
C THR A 454 -5.25 -34.33 4.13
N GLN A 455 -6.11 -33.39 3.74
CA GLN A 455 -7.39 -33.04 4.42
C GLN A 455 -7.18 -32.74 5.92
N ASN A 456 -6.05 -32.15 6.29
CA ASN A 456 -5.74 -31.82 7.69
C ASN A 456 -6.15 -30.38 8.01
N THR A 457 -7.33 -30.20 8.57
CA THR A 457 -7.90 -28.88 8.93
C THR A 457 -6.99 -28.07 9.85
N SER A 458 -6.36 -28.72 10.85
CA SER A 458 -5.45 -28.03 11.78
C SER A 458 -4.22 -27.49 11.05
N LEU A 459 -3.68 -28.26 10.10
CA LEU A 459 -2.55 -27.86 9.29
C LEU A 459 -2.94 -26.74 8.31
N ILE A 460 -4.14 -26.80 7.69
CA ILE A 460 -4.66 -25.73 6.83
C ILE A 460 -4.70 -24.42 7.63
N ASN A 461 -5.32 -24.41 8.81
CA ASN A 461 -5.46 -23.22 9.64
C ASN A 461 -4.11 -22.66 10.10
N GLY A 462 -3.17 -23.54 10.50
CA GLY A 462 -1.81 -23.14 10.88
C GLY A 462 -1.03 -22.53 9.71
N MET A 463 -1.11 -23.14 8.52
CA MET A 463 -0.40 -22.64 7.34
C MET A 463 -1.03 -21.36 6.77
N MET A 464 -2.34 -21.17 6.93
CA MET A 464 -3.00 -19.88 6.63
C MET A 464 -2.44 -18.77 7.52
N ALA A 465 -2.28 -19.02 8.82
CA ALA A 465 -1.69 -18.03 9.73
C ALA A 465 -0.25 -17.68 9.35
N ILE A 466 0.55 -18.66 8.94
CA ILE A 466 1.92 -18.47 8.47
C ILE A 466 1.93 -17.67 7.15
N THR A 467 1.05 -18.02 6.19
CA THR A 467 0.91 -17.27 4.93
C THR A 467 0.50 -15.82 5.21
N GLY A 468 -0.43 -15.61 6.15
CA GLY A 468 -0.84 -14.29 6.63
C GLY A 468 0.33 -13.50 7.21
N ALA A 469 1.17 -14.14 8.06
CA ALA A 469 2.36 -13.49 8.63
C ALA A 469 3.36 -13.06 7.54
N GLY A 470 3.59 -13.91 6.53
CA GLY A 470 4.41 -13.56 5.38
C GLY A 470 3.84 -12.39 4.58
N THR A 471 2.53 -12.36 4.38
CA THR A 471 1.84 -11.26 3.69
C THR A 471 1.96 -9.96 4.49
N GLY A 472 1.70 -9.99 5.80
CA GLY A 472 1.84 -8.84 6.69
C GLY A 472 3.25 -8.25 6.73
N LEU A 473 4.27 -9.11 6.65
CA LEU A 473 5.68 -8.70 6.57
C LEU A 473 6.01 -7.87 5.33
N ARG A 474 5.26 -8.02 4.23
CA ARG A 474 5.52 -7.33 2.95
C ARG A 474 4.78 -6.01 2.77
N PHE A 475 3.59 -5.85 3.36
CA PHE A 475 2.71 -4.70 3.09
C PHE A 475 3.38 -3.34 3.28
N MET A 476 3.85 -3.07 4.48
CA MET A 476 4.44 -1.78 4.82
C MET A 476 5.85 -1.60 4.21
N PRO A 477 6.76 -2.58 4.29
CA PRO A 477 8.12 -2.39 3.76
C PRO A 477 8.16 -2.13 2.26
N ALA A 478 7.27 -2.74 1.45
CA ALA A 478 7.23 -2.50 0.01
C ALA A 478 6.87 -1.04 -0.32
N THR A 479 5.86 -0.50 0.34
CA THR A 479 5.45 0.90 0.14
C THR A 479 6.48 1.90 0.66
N LEU A 480 7.15 1.59 1.78
CA LEU A 480 8.23 2.42 2.32
C LEU A 480 9.47 2.40 1.42
N HIS A 481 9.83 1.22 0.91
CA HIS A 481 10.95 1.09 -0.02
C HIS A 481 10.71 1.94 -1.27
N MET A 482 9.50 1.84 -1.84
CA MET A 482 9.13 2.59 -3.04
C MET A 482 9.19 4.11 -2.82
N VAL A 483 8.68 4.61 -1.68
CA VAL A 483 8.80 6.03 -1.31
C VAL A 483 10.25 6.45 -1.07
N GLY A 484 11.07 5.58 -0.47
CA GLY A 484 12.49 5.84 -0.29
C GLY A 484 13.28 5.91 -1.60
N VAL A 485 12.89 5.10 -2.59
CA VAL A 485 13.47 5.12 -3.96
C VAL A 485 13.01 6.37 -4.72
N TRP A 486 11.73 6.78 -4.58
CA TRP A 486 11.11 7.90 -5.29
C TRP A 486 10.52 8.96 -4.36
N PRO A 487 11.38 9.67 -3.59
CA PRO A 487 10.89 10.69 -2.65
C PRO A 487 10.27 11.91 -3.34
N GLU A 488 10.60 12.15 -4.61
CA GLU A 488 10.10 13.27 -5.41
C GLU A 488 8.74 12.96 -6.08
N LYS A 489 8.37 11.65 -6.17
CA LYS A 489 7.18 11.16 -6.88
C LYS A 489 6.35 10.25 -5.96
N ILE A 490 5.96 10.76 -4.78
CA ILE A 490 5.28 9.97 -3.75
C ILE A 490 3.94 9.42 -4.24
N ALA A 491 3.10 10.25 -4.88
CA ALA A 491 1.77 9.83 -5.29
C ALA A 491 1.80 8.79 -6.43
N PRO A 492 2.55 8.94 -7.54
CA PRO A 492 2.69 7.88 -8.53
C PRO A 492 3.29 6.59 -7.95
N ALA A 493 4.29 6.72 -7.05
CA ALA A 493 4.93 5.59 -6.39
C ALA A 493 3.95 4.78 -5.51
N GLN A 494 3.15 5.47 -4.70
CA GLN A 494 2.11 4.83 -3.87
C GLN A 494 1.01 4.22 -4.74
N SER A 495 0.57 4.93 -5.79
CA SER A 495 -0.47 4.47 -6.70
C SER A 495 -0.07 3.17 -7.41
N LEU A 496 1.19 3.07 -7.88
CA LEU A 496 1.69 1.84 -8.50
C LEU A 496 1.70 0.66 -7.52
N MET A 497 2.16 0.89 -6.28
CA MET A 497 2.17 -0.17 -5.26
C MET A 497 0.75 -0.61 -4.86
N ARG A 498 -0.15 0.36 -4.74
CA ARG A 498 -1.56 0.09 -4.42
C ARG A 498 -2.30 -0.61 -5.55
N PHE A 499 -2.01 -0.27 -6.81
CA PHE A 499 -2.57 -0.93 -7.99
C PHE A 499 -2.08 -2.37 -8.14
N ALA A 500 -0.79 -2.62 -7.99
CA ALA A 500 -0.19 -3.93 -8.25
C ALA A 500 -0.81 -5.04 -7.38
N GLN A 501 -1.21 -4.73 -6.16
CA GLN A 501 -1.77 -5.71 -5.22
C GLN A 501 -3.15 -6.23 -5.63
N PRO A 502 -4.23 -5.43 -5.79
CA PRO A 502 -5.52 -5.95 -6.21
C PRO A 502 -5.51 -6.48 -7.64
N PHE A 503 -4.67 -5.94 -8.51
CA PHE A 503 -4.48 -6.47 -9.87
C PHE A 503 -3.93 -7.91 -9.84
N GLY A 504 -2.90 -8.17 -9.02
CA GLY A 504 -2.37 -9.51 -8.82
C GLY A 504 -3.38 -10.47 -8.16
N GLY A 505 -4.15 -9.96 -7.20
CA GLY A 505 -5.22 -10.71 -6.56
C GLY A 505 -6.31 -11.15 -7.54
N THR A 506 -6.79 -10.23 -8.35
CA THR A 506 -7.85 -10.49 -9.34
C THR A 506 -7.40 -11.49 -10.41
N LEU A 507 -6.20 -11.30 -10.97
CA LEU A 507 -5.66 -12.23 -11.97
C LEU A 507 -5.41 -13.63 -11.39
N SER A 508 -4.93 -13.72 -10.15
CA SER A 508 -4.74 -15.02 -9.50
C SER A 508 -6.05 -15.75 -9.27
N LEU A 509 -7.11 -15.03 -8.84
CA LEU A 509 -8.46 -15.62 -8.70
C LEU A 509 -8.99 -16.16 -10.01
N THR A 510 -8.77 -15.44 -11.10
CA THR A 510 -9.17 -15.90 -12.44
C THR A 510 -8.44 -17.18 -12.85
N ILE A 511 -7.11 -17.22 -12.65
CA ILE A 511 -6.31 -18.41 -12.92
C ILE A 511 -6.84 -19.59 -12.08
N MET A 512 -7.08 -19.37 -10.80
CA MET A 512 -7.61 -20.39 -9.89
C MET A 512 -9.01 -20.85 -10.32
N GLY A 513 -9.91 -19.92 -10.69
CA GLY A 513 -11.25 -20.22 -11.15
C GLY A 513 -11.24 -21.08 -12.41
N SER A 514 -10.46 -20.70 -13.38
CA SER A 514 -10.33 -21.46 -14.61
C SER A 514 -9.80 -22.89 -14.37
N VAL A 515 -8.75 -23.02 -13.55
CA VAL A 515 -8.17 -24.35 -13.21
C VAL A 515 -9.17 -25.17 -12.41
N PHE A 516 -9.83 -24.56 -11.42
CA PHE A 516 -10.84 -25.22 -10.61
C PHE A 516 -11.98 -25.74 -11.47
N ASN A 517 -12.62 -24.89 -12.29
CA ASN A 517 -13.75 -25.27 -13.13
C ASN A 517 -13.39 -26.40 -14.09
N ASN A 518 -12.24 -26.32 -14.77
CA ASN A 518 -11.78 -27.35 -15.68
C ASN A 518 -11.52 -28.70 -15.00
N LYS A 519 -10.95 -28.69 -13.78
CA LYS A 519 -10.66 -29.92 -13.03
C LYS A 519 -11.92 -30.51 -12.42
N PHE A 520 -12.77 -29.65 -11.83
CA PHE A 520 -13.99 -30.07 -11.18
C PHE A 520 -15.01 -30.63 -12.17
N ALA A 521 -15.24 -29.94 -13.30
CA ALA A 521 -16.14 -30.40 -14.35
C ALA A 521 -15.77 -31.78 -14.90
N ARG A 522 -14.47 -32.03 -15.13
CA ARG A 522 -14.00 -33.35 -15.60
C ARG A 522 -14.26 -34.46 -14.58
N ALA A 523 -14.02 -34.16 -13.30
CA ALA A 523 -14.15 -35.15 -12.25
C ALA A 523 -15.64 -35.42 -11.88
N SER A 524 -16.51 -34.41 -11.93
CA SER A 524 -17.95 -34.55 -11.66
C SER A 524 -18.67 -35.38 -12.74
N VAL A 525 -18.27 -35.26 -14.01
CA VAL A 525 -18.79 -36.08 -15.09
C VAL A 525 -18.42 -37.56 -14.88
N VAL A 526 -17.21 -37.86 -14.44
CA VAL A 526 -16.74 -39.23 -14.15
C VAL A 526 -17.48 -39.83 -12.94
N ALA A 527 -17.85 -38.99 -11.96
CA ALA A 527 -18.57 -39.43 -10.75
C ALA A 527 -20.09 -39.61 -10.95
N GLY A 528 -20.61 -39.47 -12.19
CA GLY A 528 -22.04 -39.66 -12.50
C GLY A 528 -22.93 -38.45 -12.09
N GLY A 529 -22.35 -37.37 -11.66
CA GLY A 529 -23.01 -36.07 -11.44
C GLY A 529 -23.01 -35.28 -12.74
N GLY A 530 -24.15 -35.06 -13.39
CA GLY A 530 -24.24 -34.17 -14.55
C GLY A 530 -23.65 -32.79 -14.21
N GLY A 531 -22.99 -32.14 -15.17
CA GLY A 531 -22.15 -30.93 -15.05
C GLY A 531 -22.56 -29.94 -13.95
N LEU A 532 -22.01 -30.14 -12.76
CA LEU A 532 -22.29 -29.30 -11.59
C LEU A 532 -21.49 -28.01 -11.73
N ASP A 533 -22.20 -26.91 -11.84
CA ASP A 533 -21.59 -25.58 -11.74
C ASP A 533 -21.51 -25.17 -10.27
N VAL A 534 -20.30 -25.06 -9.73
CA VAL A 534 -20.05 -24.82 -8.29
C VAL A 534 -20.33 -23.36 -7.90
N HIS A 535 -20.53 -22.48 -8.88
CA HIS A 535 -20.92 -21.11 -8.61
C HIS A 535 -22.39 -20.95 -8.27
N ASP A 536 -23.20 -22.00 -8.46
CA ASP A 536 -24.61 -22.01 -8.09
C ASP A 536 -24.77 -22.54 -6.65
N THR A 537 -25.37 -21.75 -5.75
CA THR A 537 -25.69 -22.19 -4.38
C THR A 537 -26.66 -23.37 -4.37
N ASN A 538 -27.48 -23.56 -5.43
CA ASN A 538 -28.30 -24.74 -5.61
C ASN A 538 -27.44 -26.00 -5.80
N SER A 539 -26.24 -25.90 -6.36
CA SER A 539 -25.34 -27.05 -6.53
C SER A 539 -24.83 -27.61 -5.20
N LEU A 540 -24.63 -26.80 -4.16
CA LEU A 540 -24.22 -27.28 -2.83
C LEU A 540 -25.36 -28.04 -2.12
N THR A 541 -26.60 -27.55 -2.24
CA THR A 541 -27.78 -28.27 -1.71
C THR A 541 -28.03 -29.55 -2.47
N PHE A 542 -27.85 -29.55 -3.79
CA PHE A 542 -27.97 -30.74 -4.63
C PHE A 542 -26.95 -31.84 -4.25
N ILE A 543 -25.69 -31.43 -3.89
CA ILE A 543 -24.68 -32.39 -3.41
C ILE A 543 -25.14 -33.09 -2.13
N ALA A 544 -25.86 -32.39 -1.25
CA ALA A 544 -26.39 -32.97 -0.01
C ALA A 544 -27.47 -34.03 -0.24
N ASP A 545 -28.20 -33.94 -1.35
CA ASP A 545 -29.28 -34.87 -1.74
C ASP A 545 -28.76 -36.09 -2.53
N LEU A 546 -27.48 -36.14 -2.91
CA LEU A 546 -26.86 -37.27 -3.60
C LEU A 546 -26.67 -38.48 -2.65
N PRO A 547 -26.58 -39.73 -3.17
CA PRO A 547 -26.13 -40.89 -2.41
C PRO A 547 -24.73 -40.67 -1.79
N GLU A 548 -24.47 -41.22 -0.61
CA GLU A 548 -23.24 -40.99 0.16
C GLU A 548 -21.94 -41.23 -0.65
N GLU A 549 -21.92 -42.28 -1.50
CA GLU A 549 -20.77 -42.57 -2.36
C GLU A 549 -20.53 -41.48 -3.42
N ALA A 550 -21.61 -40.96 -4.01
CA ALA A 550 -21.55 -39.87 -4.98
C ALA A 550 -21.14 -38.56 -4.30
N GLN A 551 -21.67 -38.24 -3.11
CA GLN A 551 -21.23 -37.09 -2.32
C GLN A 551 -19.74 -37.14 -2.03
N ARG A 552 -19.22 -38.30 -1.58
CA ARG A 552 -17.80 -38.48 -1.28
C ARG A 552 -16.93 -38.29 -2.51
N SER A 553 -17.35 -38.83 -3.66
CA SER A 553 -16.63 -38.69 -4.93
C SER A 553 -16.56 -37.24 -5.39
N VAL A 554 -17.69 -36.49 -5.33
CA VAL A 554 -17.76 -35.07 -5.68
C VAL A 554 -16.90 -34.22 -4.74
N ARG A 555 -16.90 -34.48 -3.43
CA ARG A 555 -16.08 -33.74 -2.46
C ARG A 555 -14.57 -33.98 -2.67
N LEU A 556 -14.15 -35.21 -2.99
CA LEU A 556 -12.77 -35.52 -3.33
C LEU A 556 -12.35 -34.84 -4.64
N ALA A 557 -13.23 -34.82 -5.65
CA ALA A 557 -13.02 -34.08 -6.88
C ALA A 557 -12.85 -32.57 -6.62
N GLY A 558 -13.68 -32.01 -5.73
CA GLY A 558 -13.57 -30.60 -5.29
C GLY A 558 -12.25 -30.31 -4.57
N ARG A 559 -11.82 -31.20 -3.66
CA ARG A 559 -10.51 -31.11 -3.01
C ARG A 559 -9.38 -31.04 -4.03
N ASP A 560 -9.36 -31.98 -4.98
CA ASP A 560 -8.30 -32.04 -5.98
C ASP A 560 -8.33 -30.82 -6.92
N ALA A 561 -9.51 -30.36 -7.31
CA ALA A 561 -9.67 -29.15 -8.11
C ALA A 561 -9.16 -27.89 -7.38
N ILE A 562 -9.46 -27.73 -6.10
CA ILE A 562 -8.95 -26.63 -5.27
C ILE A 562 -7.45 -26.73 -5.08
N MET A 563 -6.93 -27.92 -4.83
CA MET A 563 -5.48 -28.15 -4.73
C MET A 563 -4.75 -27.69 -5.99
N TRP A 564 -5.22 -28.08 -7.19
CA TRP A 564 -4.65 -27.65 -8.45
C TRP A 564 -4.79 -26.16 -8.70
N ALA A 565 -5.88 -25.54 -8.25
CA ALA A 565 -6.06 -24.09 -8.31
C ALA A 565 -4.97 -23.36 -7.50
N TYR A 566 -4.65 -23.83 -6.29
CA TYR A 566 -3.55 -23.27 -5.50
C TYR A 566 -2.17 -23.53 -6.14
N ILE A 567 -1.95 -24.72 -6.71
CA ILE A 567 -0.70 -25.04 -7.44
C ILE A 567 -0.48 -24.05 -8.58
N ALA A 568 -1.53 -23.64 -9.28
CA ALA A 568 -1.43 -22.70 -10.40
C ALA A 568 -0.96 -21.28 -9.97
N VAL A 569 -1.10 -20.91 -8.70
CA VAL A 569 -0.62 -19.63 -8.16
C VAL A 569 0.85 -19.70 -7.70
N LEU A 570 1.37 -20.90 -7.38
CA LEU A 570 2.75 -21.06 -6.88
C LEU A 570 3.84 -20.51 -7.83
N PRO A 571 3.73 -20.58 -9.17
CA PRO A 571 4.69 -19.92 -10.05
C PRO A 571 4.80 -18.41 -9.84
N ILE A 572 3.68 -17.72 -9.55
CA ILE A 572 3.66 -16.28 -9.23
C ILE A 572 4.45 -16.02 -7.93
N MET A 573 4.26 -16.89 -6.93
CA MET A 573 5.00 -16.82 -5.68
C MET A 573 6.50 -17.11 -5.89
N GLY A 574 6.83 -18.10 -6.73
CA GLY A 574 8.20 -18.40 -7.12
C GLY A 574 8.89 -17.24 -7.83
N LEU A 575 8.19 -16.58 -8.76
CA LEU A 575 8.69 -15.37 -9.42
C LEU A 575 8.99 -14.28 -8.40
N SER A 576 8.14 -14.09 -7.37
CA SER A 576 8.38 -13.09 -6.34
C SER A 576 9.59 -13.41 -5.46
N LEU A 577 9.91 -14.68 -5.22
CA LEU A 577 11.14 -15.10 -4.53
C LEU A 577 12.38 -14.69 -5.33
N VAL A 578 12.37 -14.97 -6.63
CA VAL A 578 13.48 -14.61 -7.52
C VAL A 578 13.65 -13.09 -7.56
N THR A 579 12.57 -12.33 -7.77
CA THR A 579 12.63 -10.86 -7.84
C THR A 579 13.05 -10.24 -6.52
N GLY A 580 12.67 -10.83 -5.38
CA GLY A 580 13.09 -10.37 -4.05
C GLY A 580 14.61 -10.32 -3.86
N LEU A 581 15.35 -11.24 -4.51
CA LEU A 581 16.81 -11.27 -4.44
C LEU A 581 17.48 -10.11 -5.19
N PHE A 582 16.79 -9.54 -6.18
CA PHE A 582 17.31 -8.43 -7.01
C PHE A 582 16.93 -7.04 -6.48
N ILE A 583 16.14 -6.96 -5.41
CA ILE A 583 15.74 -5.68 -4.79
C ILE A 583 16.96 -5.05 -4.11
N GLY A 584 17.07 -3.72 -4.22
CA GLY A 584 18.01 -2.91 -3.46
C GLY A 584 17.65 -2.82 -1.98
N ASN A 585 18.11 -1.78 -1.31
CA ASN A 585 17.76 -1.55 0.10
C ASN A 585 17.51 -0.08 0.39
N VAL A 586 16.58 0.19 1.31
CA VAL A 586 16.30 1.51 1.86
C VAL A 586 16.45 1.45 3.38
N TRP A 587 17.31 2.31 3.94
CA TRP A 587 17.47 2.44 5.39
C TRP A 587 16.47 3.44 5.97
N ILE A 588 15.81 3.03 7.04
CA ILE A 588 14.80 3.81 7.76
C ILE A 588 15.44 4.32 9.08
N ARG A 589 16.60 4.99 8.98
CA ARG A 589 17.32 5.48 10.16
C ARG A 589 16.87 6.88 10.57
N PRO A 590 16.87 7.22 11.88
CA PRO A 590 16.91 8.61 12.30
C PRO A 590 18.27 9.19 11.91
N LYS A 591 18.34 10.51 11.65
CA LYS A 591 19.59 11.25 11.45
C LYS A 591 20.67 10.71 12.39
N SER A 592 21.80 10.25 11.85
CA SER A 592 22.94 9.88 12.68
C SER A 592 23.56 11.15 13.24
N LYS A 593 24.11 11.07 14.47
CA LYS A 593 24.78 12.23 15.08
C LYS A 593 25.99 12.75 14.27
N VAL A 594 26.53 11.93 13.38
CA VAL A 594 27.65 12.27 12.50
C VAL A 594 27.22 13.22 11.38
N ASP A 595 25.97 13.12 10.91
CA ASP A 595 25.44 14.03 9.87
C ASP A 595 25.11 15.43 10.42
N GLU A 596 24.95 15.56 11.75
CA GLU A 596 24.80 16.86 12.42
C GLU A 596 26.09 17.66 12.48
N GLU A 597 27.27 17.00 12.47
CA GLU A 597 28.58 17.69 12.53
C GLU A 597 29.04 18.26 11.19
N GLN A 598 28.57 17.71 10.07
CA GLN A 598 28.94 18.18 8.73
C GLN A 598 28.01 19.25 8.14
N ARG A 599 26.93 19.63 8.85
CA ARG A 599 25.85 20.48 8.34
C ARG A 599 25.68 21.83 9.04
N ASP A 600 26.73 22.40 9.58
CA ASP A 600 26.69 23.75 10.19
C ASP A 600 26.60 24.90 9.14
N GLY A 601 26.01 24.68 7.98
CA GLY A 601 25.95 25.74 6.98
C GLY A 601 24.67 25.97 6.20
N LEU A 602 23.74 25.00 6.12
CA LEU A 602 22.54 25.20 5.30
C LEU A 602 21.33 24.51 5.92
N GLU A 603 20.38 25.32 6.40
CA GLU A 603 19.07 24.91 6.87
C GLU A 603 18.20 24.50 5.68
N GLU A 604 17.97 23.20 5.51
CA GLU A 604 16.73 22.69 4.94
C GLU A 604 16.34 21.40 5.67
N GLU A 605 15.18 21.42 6.33
CA GLU A 605 14.53 20.28 6.99
C GLU A 605 14.12 19.22 5.97
N GLY A 606 15.06 18.60 5.26
CA GLY A 606 14.81 17.46 4.39
C GLY A 606 15.08 16.14 5.12
N SER A 607 14.11 15.29 5.25
CA SER A 607 14.33 13.89 5.65
C SER A 607 15.20 13.22 4.59
N HIS A 608 16.36 12.68 4.97
CA HIS A 608 17.22 11.93 4.06
C HIS A 608 16.97 10.45 4.20
N SER A 609 16.89 9.73 3.07
CA SER A 609 16.91 8.28 3.02
C SER A 609 18.22 7.81 2.38
N GLU A 610 18.90 6.86 3.02
CA GLU A 610 20.01 6.15 2.39
C GLU A 610 19.43 5.01 1.55
N VAL A 611 19.82 4.91 0.30
CA VAL A 611 19.31 3.93 -0.66
C VAL A 611 20.44 3.24 -1.40
N ILE A 612 20.31 1.94 -1.63
CA ILE A 612 21.14 1.19 -2.57
C ILE A 612 20.26 0.72 -3.73
N TYR A 613 20.61 1.07 -4.95
CA TYR A 613 19.91 0.66 -6.18
C TYR A 613 20.46 -0.62 -6.82
N VAL A 614 21.58 -1.13 -6.31
CA VAL A 614 22.15 -2.42 -6.74
C VAL A 614 21.47 -3.54 -5.94
N PRO A 615 21.38 -4.78 -6.45
CA PRO A 615 20.87 -5.89 -5.65
C PRO A 615 21.60 -5.97 -4.30
N TYR A 616 20.85 -5.83 -3.21
CA TYR A 616 21.44 -5.70 -1.88
C TYR A 616 22.18 -6.97 -1.43
N LEU A 617 21.65 -8.14 -1.83
CA LEU A 617 22.31 -9.41 -1.57
C LEU A 617 23.72 -9.47 -2.20
N TRP A 618 23.85 -8.97 -3.42
CA TRP A 618 25.13 -8.92 -4.12
C TRP A 618 26.12 -7.93 -3.46
N ALA A 619 25.63 -6.78 -2.98
CA ALA A 619 26.43 -5.83 -2.24
C ALA A 619 26.93 -6.41 -0.90
N LEU A 620 26.08 -7.20 -0.22
CA LEU A 620 26.45 -7.94 1.00
C LEU A 620 27.53 -8.99 0.73
N LEU A 621 27.38 -9.78 -0.33
CA LEU A 621 28.35 -10.83 -0.68
C LEU A 621 29.74 -10.26 -1.04
N LYS A 622 29.79 -9.07 -1.65
CA LYS A 622 31.05 -8.36 -1.95
C LYS A 622 31.66 -7.64 -0.75
N GLY A 623 30.98 -7.58 0.39
CA GLY A 623 31.47 -6.90 1.59
C GLY A 623 31.62 -5.39 1.49
N ASN A 624 31.09 -4.75 0.43
CA ASN A 624 31.30 -3.32 0.12
C ASN A 624 29.99 -2.53 0.06
N VAL A 625 29.16 -2.69 1.09
CA VAL A 625 27.82 -2.07 1.18
C VAL A 625 27.91 -0.55 1.18
N ASP A 626 28.89 0.04 1.86
CA ASP A 626 29.00 1.48 2.04
C ASP A 626 29.35 2.22 0.74
N SER A 627 30.09 1.61 -0.18
CA SER A 627 30.44 2.22 -1.47
C SER A 627 29.25 2.40 -2.43
N TYR A 628 28.17 1.63 -2.23
CA TYR A 628 26.96 1.67 -3.07
C TYR A 628 25.85 2.54 -2.48
N LYS A 629 26.02 3.07 -1.26
CA LYS A 629 25.01 3.93 -0.62
C LYS A 629 24.90 5.27 -1.33
N LYS A 630 23.66 5.68 -1.61
CA LYS A 630 23.34 7.02 -2.10
C LYS A 630 22.34 7.67 -1.14
N THR A 631 22.52 8.96 -0.89
CA THR A 631 21.62 9.74 -0.04
C THR A 631 20.62 10.47 -0.93
N ASN A 632 19.32 10.17 -0.80
CA ASN A 632 18.26 10.90 -1.46
C ASN A 632 17.71 11.97 -0.52
N LYS A 633 17.66 13.23 -0.99
CA LYS A 633 16.95 14.31 -0.29
C LYS A 633 15.46 14.18 -0.55
N ILE A 634 14.65 14.13 0.48
CA ILE A 634 13.20 14.26 0.38
C ILE A 634 12.91 15.76 0.38
N ILE A 635 12.83 16.37 -0.80
CA ILE A 635 12.44 17.77 -0.97
C ILE A 635 10.91 17.81 -1.05
N PRO A 636 10.22 18.59 -0.19
CA PRO A 636 8.80 18.84 -0.38
C PRO A 636 8.59 19.55 -1.73
N GLU A 637 7.66 19.07 -2.54
CA GLU A 637 7.37 19.59 -3.91
C GLU A 637 7.08 21.09 -3.99
N SER A 638 6.82 21.77 -2.86
CA SER A 638 6.53 23.20 -2.81
C SER A 638 7.73 24.13 -3.11
N THR A 639 8.97 23.63 -3.04
CA THR A 639 10.16 24.47 -3.21
C THR A 639 10.89 24.32 -4.56
N SER A 640 10.59 23.28 -5.34
CA SER A 640 11.32 23.04 -6.60
C SER A 640 10.86 23.89 -7.79
N LYS A 641 9.72 24.59 -7.70
CA LYS A 641 9.17 25.39 -8.82
C LYS A 641 9.44 26.90 -8.78
N SER A 642 10.04 27.42 -7.70
CA SER A 642 10.43 28.85 -7.66
C SER A 642 11.77 29.18 -8.31
N ALA A 643 12.59 28.17 -8.64
CA ALA A 643 13.92 28.37 -9.20
C ALA A 643 14.00 28.33 -10.75
N GLY A 644 12.89 28.08 -11.45
CA GLY A 644 12.88 27.87 -12.91
C GLY A 644 12.16 28.91 -13.77
N PHE A 645 11.67 30.03 -13.19
CA PHE A 645 10.89 31.02 -13.95
C PHE A 645 11.46 32.47 -13.86
N ASN A 646 12.78 32.61 -13.76
CA ASN A 646 13.43 33.89 -14.07
C ASN A 646 14.58 33.61 -15.03
N ASN A 647 14.29 33.52 -16.32
CA ASN A 647 15.13 33.98 -17.43
C ASN A 647 14.42 33.71 -18.75
N SER A 648 14.08 34.80 -19.37
CA SER A 648 13.63 35.18 -20.72
C SER A 648 12.19 35.59 -20.84
#